data_36c6aebc7f0e207d2087a9b2e78eec8c
#
_entry.id   36c6aebc7f0e207d2087a9b2e78eec8c
#
_cell.length_a   1.000
_cell.length_b   1.000
_cell.length_c   1.000
_cell.angle_alpha   90.00
_cell.angle_beta   90.00
_cell.angle_gamma   90.00
#
_symmetry.space_group_name_H-M   'P 1'
#
loop_
_entity.id
_entity.type
_entity.pdbx_description
1 polymer ?
#
loop_
_entity_poly.entity_id
_entity_poly.type
_entity_poly.pdbx_seq_one_letter_code
_entity_poly.pdbx_strand_id
1 'polypeptide(L)'
;SKELRDGKLVTIHSEELVPGDVILLEAGDAIPVDGRLLASASLKIEEAALTGESVPVLKFIDAINLVDETKDVTLGDRKNMVYMGSTVVYGRGTAVITATGMDTEMGKIADALATAEEGQTPLQIKMSQLSKILTWLVLGICALVFVVQLLRAGGFTVEVVLDSFMIAVSLAVAAIPEGLVAVVTMVLSIGVTNMSKRNAIIRKLTAVETLGCAQIICSDKTGTLTQNKMTVVDYFGTDEKKLASAMALCSDAELDESGKVTGEPTEAALVAWANKLGADKTTLKARFLRCGEAPFDSTRKLMSTVHVNGSSFIQYTKGAPDVLIGKCAYYIDSDGRRVPMTDEYRAEILRANKAMADRALRVLACAERVWDAKPVNFEPETLEQELCFMGLCGMIDPVRPEVVDAIAECREAGIRPIMITGDHIDTAVAIAKELGILTDGSEAITGAQLNEMSDEEFEQKFKNISVYARVQPEHKTRIVNAWRKAGYVTAMTGDGVNDAPSIKSADIGVGMGITGTDVTKNAADMVLADDNFATIVGAVEEGRRVYGNIRKAIQFLLGSNMSEVLSIFFATILGFTILEPVHLLWINLVTDCFPALALGMEKAEPDVMRRRPRDAKAGIFAGGMGFDIAYQGLLVTLLIMVSYFVGHFIETGVWEITNSADGTTMAFLTMSMAEIF
;
A
#
# COMPACT_ATOMS: atom_id res chain seq x y z
N SER A 1 -19.09 -20.98 22.16
CA SER A 1 -20.33 -20.30 21.72
C SER A 1 -21.50 -20.77 22.55
N LYS A 2 -22.44 -19.88 22.84
CA LYS A 2 -23.69 -20.19 23.56
C LYS A 2 -24.76 -20.49 22.51
N GLU A 3 -25.29 -21.73 22.54
CA GLU A 3 -26.26 -22.21 21.57
C GLU A 3 -27.55 -22.69 22.28
N LEU A 4 -28.69 -22.50 21.63
CA LEU A 4 -29.98 -22.96 22.09
C LEU A 4 -30.34 -24.30 21.41
N ARG A 5 -30.11 -25.45 22.11
CA ARG A 5 -30.50 -26.79 21.65
C ARG A 5 -31.64 -27.34 22.50
N ASP A 6 -32.68 -27.83 21.86
CA ASP A 6 -33.87 -28.41 22.54
C ASP A 6 -34.44 -27.51 23.64
N GLY A 7 -34.41 -26.18 23.43
CA GLY A 7 -34.89 -25.20 24.41
C GLY A 7 -33.98 -24.98 25.62
N LYS A 8 -32.77 -25.55 25.62
CA LYS A 8 -31.75 -25.36 26.66
C LYS A 8 -30.53 -24.65 26.12
N LEU A 9 -29.98 -23.73 26.91
CA LEU A 9 -28.72 -23.05 26.58
C LEU A 9 -27.55 -24.01 26.86
N VAL A 10 -26.77 -24.32 25.83
CA VAL A 10 -25.58 -25.18 25.90
C VAL A 10 -24.37 -24.39 25.40
N THR A 11 -23.21 -24.55 26.04
CA THR A 11 -21.96 -23.99 25.55
C THR A 11 -21.21 -25.07 24.79
N ILE A 12 -20.95 -24.80 23.50
CA ILE A 12 -20.24 -25.73 22.61
C ILE A 12 -19.01 -25.02 21.96
N HIS A 13 -18.10 -25.81 21.40
CA HIS A 13 -17.01 -25.28 20.60
C HIS A 13 -17.54 -24.68 19.32
N SER A 14 -16.91 -23.58 18.85
CA SER A 14 -17.35 -22.90 17.62
C SER A 14 -17.23 -23.78 16.37
N GLU A 15 -16.34 -24.78 16.40
CA GLU A 15 -16.12 -25.76 15.34
C GLU A 15 -17.28 -26.76 15.17
N GLU A 16 -18.14 -26.87 16.16
CA GLU A 16 -19.31 -27.80 16.18
C GLU A 16 -20.61 -27.12 15.72
N LEU A 17 -20.54 -25.81 15.38
CA LEU A 17 -21.68 -25.04 14.91
C LEU A 17 -22.03 -25.40 13.47
N VAL A 18 -23.31 -25.56 13.17
CA VAL A 18 -23.82 -25.89 11.84
C VAL A 18 -24.92 -24.90 11.40
N PRO A 19 -25.14 -24.71 10.09
CA PRO A 19 -26.26 -23.91 9.60
C PRO A 19 -27.59 -24.41 10.14
N GLY A 20 -28.41 -23.49 10.67
CA GLY A 20 -29.68 -23.79 11.32
C GLY A 20 -29.64 -23.77 12.85
N ASP A 21 -28.47 -23.85 13.48
CA ASP A 21 -28.30 -23.66 14.92
C ASP A 21 -28.63 -22.22 15.32
N VAL A 22 -29.06 -22.02 16.57
CA VAL A 22 -29.42 -20.71 17.10
C VAL A 22 -28.45 -20.31 18.20
N ILE A 23 -27.71 -19.24 17.97
CA ILE A 23 -26.70 -18.72 18.90
C ILE A 23 -27.21 -17.49 19.67
N LEU A 24 -26.78 -17.37 20.93
CA LEU A 24 -26.93 -16.16 21.73
C LEU A 24 -25.66 -15.32 21.67
N LEU A 25 -25.85 -14.02 21.48
CA LEU A 25 -24.79 -13.01 21.38
C LEU A 25 -24.93 -11.99 22.50
N GLU A 26 -23.87 -11.74 23.25
CA GLU A 26 -23.81 -10.77 24.35
C GLU A 26 -22.58 -9.85 24.16
N ALA A 27 -22.61 -8.66 24.77
CA ALA A 27 -21.50 -7.73 24.73
C ALA A 27 -20.18 -8.39 25.18
N GLY A 28 -19.13 -8.28 24.37
CA GLY A 28 -17.82 -8.92 24.54
C GLY A 28 -17.66 -10.25 23.79
N ASP A 29 -18.72 -10.80 23.19
CA ASP A 29 -18.63 -12.03 22.40
C ASP A 29 -18.03 -11.75 21.00
N ALA A 30 -17.10 -12.61 20.57
CA ALA A 30 -16.70 -12.70 19.17
C ALA A 30 -17.67 -13.61 18.41
N ILE A 31 -18.06 -13.20 17.20
CA ILE A 31 -19.02 -13.92 16.37
C ILE A 31 -18.27 -14.95 15.52
N PRO A 32 -18.53 -16.26 15.69
CA PRO A 32 -17.76 -17.33 15.06
C PRO A 32 -18.28 -17.75 13.68
N VAL A 33 -19.47 -17.30 13.27
CA VAL A 33 -20.21 -17.76 12.08
C VAL A 33 -21.03 -16.62 11.49
N ASP A 34 -21.52 -16.77 10.25
CA ASP A 34 -22.51 -15.85 9.70
C ASP A 34 -23.92 -16.26 10.13
N GLY A 35 -24.74 -15.30 10.50
CA GLY A 35 -26.09 -15.58 11.00
C GLY A 35 -27.10 -14.47 10.72
N ARG A 36 -28.38 -14.87 10.66
CA ARG A 36 -29.53 -13.98 10.53
C ARG A 36 -30.13 -13.68 11.91
N LEU A 37 -30.26 -12.43 12.28
CA LEU A 37 -30.84 -12.04 13.56
C LEU A 37 -32.31 -12.40 13.66
N LEU A 38 -32.66 -13.05 14.78
CA LEU A 38 -34.00 -13.39 15.18
C LEU A 38 -34.51 -12.46 16.27
N ALA A 39 -33.62 -12.00 17.16
CA ALA A 39 -33.92 -11.02 18.19
C ALA A 39 -32.72 -10.06 18.39
N SER A 40 -33.01 -8.79 18.66
CA SER A 40 -32.01 -7.76 18.96
C SER A 40 -32.53 -6.86 20.08
N ALA A 41 -31.71 -6.68 21.11
CA ALA A 41 -31.94 -5.75 22.21
C ALA A 41 -30.76 -4.74 22.21
N SER A 42 -30.89 -3.68 21.41
CA SER A 42 -29.88 -2.64 21.24
C SER A 42 -28.49 -3.20 20.83
N LEU A 43 -28.48 -4.29 20.06
CA LEU A 43 -27.26 -4.97 19.65
C LEU A 43 -26.43 -4.06 18.73
N LYS A 44 -25.18 -3.77 19.14
CA LYS A 44 -24.19 -3.08 18.33
C LYS A 44 -22.99 -3.98 18.10
N ILE A 45 -22.57 -4.07 16.85
CA ILE A 45 -21.49 -4.97 16.41
C ILE A 45 -20.44 -4.15 15.70
N GLU A 46 -19.18 -4.37 16.06
CA GLU A 46 -18.02 -3.84 15.35
C GLU A 46 -17.68 -4.79 14.20
N GLU A 47 -17.85 -4.30 12.98
CA GLU A 47 -17.66 -5.06 11.72
C GLU A 47 -16.51 -4.50 10.89
N ALA A 48 -15.61 -3.73 11.49
CA ALA A 48 -14.52 -3.06 10.82
C ALA A 48 -13.67 -4.00 9.95
N ALA A 49 -13.46 -5.23 10.40
CA ALA A 49 -12.72 -6.24 9.66
C ALA A 49 -13.34 -6.59 8.29
N LEU A 50 -14.65 -6.49 8.15
CA LEU A 50 -15.38 -6.87 6.94
C LEU A 50 -15.87 -5.67 6.12
N THR A 51 -16.30 -4.59 6.79
CA THR A 51 -16.90 -3.43 6.13
C THR A 51 -15.94 -2.26 5.99
N GLY A 52 -14.85 -2.25 6.76
CA GLY A 52 -13.90 -1.13 6.85
C GLY A 52 -14.43 0.04 7.68
N GLU A 53 -15.64 -0.02 8.23
CA GLU A 53 -16.22 1.03 9.06
C GLU A 53 -15.89 0.81 10.54
N SER A 54 -15.17 1.76 11.14
CA SER A 54 -14.72 1.69 12.55
C SER A 54 -15.82 1.97 13.57
N VAL A 55 -17.01 2.40 13.12
CA VAL A 55 -18.12 2.71 14.01
C VAL A 55 -19.03 1.47 14.19
N PRO A 56 -19.31 1.04 15.45
CA PRO A 56 -20.18 -0.10 15.67
C PRO A 56 -21.57 0.08 15.07
N VAL A 57 -22.01 -0.91 14.31
CA VAL A 57 -23.27 -0.91 13.57
C VAL A 57 -24.41 -1.37 14.48
N LEU A 58 -25.47 -0.55 14.58
CA LEU A 58 -26.71 -0.96 15.27
C LEU A 58 -27.46 -1.98 14.42
N LYS A 59 -27.80 -3.13 15.01
CA LYS A 59 -28.46 -4.25 14.34
C LYS A 59 -29.94 -4.32 14.68
N PHE A 60 -30.75 -4.70 13.70
CA PHE A 60 -32.20 -4.87 13.81
C PHE A 60 -32.67 -6.18 13.15
N ILE A 61 -33.91 -6.57 13.39
CA ILE A 61 -34.46 -7.86 12.92
C ILE A 61 -35.33 -7.72 11.65
N ASP A 62 -35.72 -6.50 11.30
CA ASP A 62 -36.66 -6.26 10.20
C ASP A 62 -36.09 -6.72 8.85
N ALA A 63 -36.99 -7.09 7.95
CA ALA A 63 -36.62 -7.39 6.57
C ALA A 63 -36.15 -6.11 5.87
N ILE A 64 -35.08 -6.20 5.11
CA ILE A 64 -34.58 -5.11 4.30
C ILE A 64 -35.32 -5.16 2.96
N ASN A 65 -36.11 -4.11 2.67
CA ASN A 65 -36.83 -4.03 1.40
C ASN A 65 -35.85 -3.67 0.29
N LEU A 66 -35.73 -4.56 -0.70
CA LEU A 66 -34.99 -4.32 -1.92
C LEU A 66 -35.79 -3.34 -2.80
N VAL A 67 -35.17 -2.26 -3.21
CA VAL A 67 -35.75 -1.33 -4.20
C VAL A 67 -35.78 -1.99 -5.59
N ASP A 68 -34.89 -2.95 -5.82
CA ASP A 68 -34.77 -3.75 -7.03
C ASP A 68 -34.51 -5.20 -6.63
N GLU A 69 -35.45 -6.11 -6.90
CA GLU A 69 -35.35 -7.53 -6.54
C GLU A 69 -34.20 -8.26 -7.24
N THR A 70 -33.58 -7.65 -8.24
CA THR A 70 -32.44 -8.22 -8.99
C THR A 70 -31.09 -7.89 -8.37
N LYS A 71 -31.03 -6.98 -7.40
CA LYS A 71 -29.78 -6.53 -6.74
C LYS A 71 -29.74 -6.96 -5.29
N ASP A 72 -28.64 -7.60 -4.90
CA ASP A 72 -28.40 -7.98 -3.52
C ASP A 72 -28.05 -6.74 -2.67
N VAL A 73 -28.34 -6.80 -1.35
CA VAL A 73 -27.98 -5.76 -0.38
C VAL A 73 -26.48 -5.80 -0.14
N THR A 74 -25.84 -4.65 -0.13
CA THR A 74 -24.41 -4.55 0.16
C THR A 74 -24.09 -5.02 1.58
N LEU A 75 -22.91 -5.58 1.80
CA LEU A 75 -22.53 -6.21 3.07
C LEU A 75 -22.73 -5.28 4.27
N GLY A 76 -22.25 -4.03 4.18
CA GLY A 76 -22.38 -3.02 5.25
C GLY A 76 -23.82 -2.57 5.52
N ASP A 77 -24.75 -2.76 4.57
CA ASP A 77 -26.16 -2.40 4.71
C ASP A 77 -27.04 -3.55 5.21
N ARG A 78 -26.51 -4.78 5.30
CA ARG A 78 -27.21 -5.95 5.84
C ARG A 78 -27.28 -5.90 7.36
N LYS A 79 -27.94 -4.89 7.91
CA LYS A 79 -28.03 -4.62 9.36
C LYS A 79 -28.82 -5.67 10.14
N ASN A 80 -29.44 -6.61 9.47
CA ASN A 80 -30.16 -7.75 10.04
C ASN A 80 -29.36 -9.06 10.05
N MET A 81 -28.09 -8.99 9.68
CA MET A 81 -27.13 -10.10 9.66
C MET A 81 -26.01 -9.85 10.67
N VAL A 82 -25.35 -10.92 11.08
CA VAL A 82 -24.11 -10.91 11.85
C VAL A 82 -23.08 -11.75 11.12
N TYR A 83 -21.80 -11.43 11.26
CA TYR A 83 -20.73 -12.00 10.46
C TYR A 83 -19.57 -12.54 11.28
N MET A 84 -18.99 -13.63 10.81
CA MET A 84 -17.78 -14.21 11.37
C MET A 84 -16.65 -13.16 11.44
N GLY A 85 -15.93 -13.13 12.57
CA GLY A 85 -14.80 -12.22 12.79
C GLY A 85 -15.19 -10.83 13.32
N SER A 86 -16.48 -10.58 13.54
CA SER A 86 -17.00 -9.36 14.17
C SER A 86 -17.12 -9.51 15.68
N THR A 87 -17.19 -8.39 16.42
CA THR A 87 -17.30 -8.40 17.89
C THR A 87 -18.54 -7.64 18.35
N VAL A 88 -19.28 -8.21 19.30
CA VAL A 88 -20.40 -7.55 19.94
C VAL A 88 -19.89 -6.53 20.95
N VAL A 89 -20.13 -5.24 20.72
CA VAL A 89 -19.66 -4.17 21.61
C VAL A 89 -20.74 -3.71 22.61
N TYR A 90 -22.01 -3.91 22.28
CA TYR A 90 -23.12 -3.50 23.16
C TYR A 90 -24.39 -4.31 22.90
N GLY A 91 -25.21 -4.51 23.94
CA GLY A 91 -26.50 -5.14 23.83
C GLY A 91 -26.44 -6.69 23.78
N ARG A 92 -27.53 -7.30 23.35
CA ARG A 92 -27.64 -8.74 23.18
C ARG A 92 -28.54 -9.08 22.00
N GLY A 93 -28.33 -10.26 21.42
CA GLY A 93 -29.15 -10.74 20.31
C GLY A 93 -29.17 -12.24 20.20
N THR A 94 -30.07 -12.74 19.36
CA THR A 94 -30.16 -14.15 19.00
C THR A 94 -30.12 -14.24 17.48
N ALA A 95 -29.29 -15.12 16.94
CA ALA A 95 -29.15 -15.31 15.51
C ALA A 95 -29.23 -16.78 15.12
N VAL A 96 -29.86 -17.07 13.99
CA VAL A 96 -29.80 -18.40 13.34
C VAL A 96 -28.61 -18.41 12.40
N ILE A 97 -27.82 -19.46 12.48
CA ILE A 97 -26.61 -19.62 11.63
C ILE A 97 -27.04 -19.87 10.19
N THR A 98 -26.49 -19.08 9.28
CA THR A 98 -26.74 -19.18 7.83
C THR A 98 -25.56 -19.77 7.05
N ALA A 99 -24.33 -19.53 7.51
CA ALA A 99 -23.13 -20.06 6.89
C ALA A 99 -22.02 -20.30 7.93
N THR A 100 -21.15 -21.27 7.67
CA THR A 100 -20.01 -21.64 8.52
C THR A 100 -18.74 -21.84 7.67
N GLY A 101 -17.56 -21.71 8.28
CA GLY A 101 -16.28 -21.97 7.64
C GLY A 101 -16.06 -21.17 6.34
N MET A 102 -15.73 -21.85 5.25
CA MET A 102 -15.44 -21.24 3.95
C MET A 102 -16.67 -20.63 3.25
N ASP A 103 -17.87 -20.99 3.66
CA ASP A 103 -19.11 -20.43 3.11
C ASP A 103 -19.50 -19.08 3.74
N THR A 104 -18.82 -18.66 4.83
CA THR A 104 -19.00 -17.33 5.44
C THR A 104 -18.41 -16.24 4.55
N GLU A 105 -18.80 -14.98 4.77
CA GLU A 105 -18.20 -13.84 4.04
C GLU A 105 -16.69 -13.76 4.28
N MET A 106 -16.23 -14.04 5.51
CA MET A 106 -14.79 -14.16 5.81
C MET A 106 -14.15 -15.35 5.07
N GLY A 107 -14.84 -16.48 4.98
CA GLY A 107 -14.40 -17.67 4.25
C GLY A 107 -14.25 -17.40 2.75
N LYS A 108 -15.16 -16.67 2.12
CA LYS A 108 -15.05 -16.24 0.71
C LYS A 108 -13.82 -15.38 0.46
N ILE A 109 -13.46 -14.49 1.40
CA ILE A 109 -12.22 -13.72 1.34
C ILE A 109 -11.00 -14.64 1.41
N ALA A 110 -11.02 -15.62 2.31
CA ALA A 110 -9.94 -16.60 2.44
C ALA A 110 -9.78 -17.46 1.18
N ASP A 111 -10.87 -17.88 0.55
CA ASP A 111 -10.85 -18.64 -0.72
C ASP A 111 -10.30 -17.80 -1.88
N ALA A 112 -10.72 -16.54 -1.98
CA ALA A 112 -10.17 -15.60 -2.97
C ALA A 112 -8.66 -15.37 -2.78
N LEU A 113 -8.17 -15.38 -1.55
CA LEU A 113 -6.74 -15.31 -1.25
C LEU A 113 -6.00 -16.60 -1.65
N ALA A 114 -6.58 -17.76 -1.40
CA ALA A 114 -5.97 -19.06 -1.71
C ALA A 114 -5.89 -19.32 -3.22
N THR A 115 -6.89 -18.86 -3.99
CA THR A 115 -6.96 -19.06 -5.44
C THR A 115 -6.20 -18.01 -6.26
N ALA A 116 -5.67 -16.94 -5.65
CA ALA A 116 -4.86 -15.95 -6.33
C ALA A 116 -3.51 -16.55 -6.74
N GLU A 117 -3.26 -16.68 -8.07
CA GLU A 117 -2.02 -17.24 -8.61
C GLU A 117 -0.80 -16.36 -8.28
N GLU A 118 0.29 -17.01 -7.87
CA GLU A 118 1.60 -16.36 -7.72
C GLU A 118 2.29 -16.27 -9.08
N GLY A 119 2.26 -15.07 -9.69
CA GLY A 119 2.94 -14.79 -10.96
C GLY A 119 4.47 -14.75 -10.81
N GLN A 120 5.20 -15.13 -11.89
CA GLN A 120 6.64 -14.89 -11.98
C GLN A 120 6.93 -13.41 -12.20
N THR A 121 8.03 -12.90 -11.61
CA THR A 121 8.43 -11.51 -11.82
C THR A 121 8.97 -11.24 -13.21
N PRO A 122 8.91 -9.98 -13.68
CA PRO A 122 9.51 -9.58 -14.94
C PRO A 122 10.99 -10.01 -15.06
N LEU A 123 11.76 -9.87 -13.97
CA LEU A 123 13.17 -10.27 -13.93
C LEU A 123 13.36 -11.79 -14.04
N GLN A 124 12.58 -12.59 -13.31
CA GLN A 124 12.64 -14.05 -13.40
C GLN A 124 12.35 -14.57 -14.82
N ILE A 125 11.32 -14.01 -15.45
CA ILE A 125 10.98 -14.35 -16.84
C ILE A 125 12.14 -14.02 -17.79
N LYS A 126 12.74 -12.85 -17.64
CA LYS A 126 13.84 -12.38 -18.48
C LYS A 126 15.13 -13.13 -18.23
N MET A 127 15.44 -13.48 -16.98
CA MET A 127 16.60 -14.31 -16.64
C MET A 127 16.47 -15.71 -17.24
N SER A 128 15.26 -16.29 -17.21
CA SER A 128 15.00 -17.58 -17.87
C SER A 128 15.19 -17.50 -19.39
N GLN A 129 14.71 -16.41 -20.02
CA GLN A 129 14.91 -16.17 -21.45
C GLN A 129 16.39 -15.98 -21.80
N LEU A 130 17.12 -15.18 -21.00
CA LEU A 130 18.54 -14.99 -21.17
C LEU A 130 19.32 -16.30 -21.07
N SER A 131 19.05 -17.10 -20.04
CA SER A 131 19.66 -18.41 -19.87
C SER A 131 19.45 -19.32 -21.08
N LYS A 132 18.25 -19.37 -21.65
CA LYS A 132 17.95 -20.16 -22.87
C LYS A 132 18.76 -19.66 -24.08
N ILE A 133 18.83 -18.34 -24.28
CA ILE A 133 19.59 -17.75 -25.39
C ILE A 133 21.08 -18.09 -25.25
N LEU A 134 21.65 -17.89 -24.07
CA LEU A 134 23.06 -18.20 -23.80
C LEU A 134 23.33 -19.68 -23.98
N THR A 135 22.49 -20.58 -23.49
CA THR A 135 22.65 -22.03 -23.66
C THR A 135 22.76 -22.42 -25.14
N TRP A 136 21.83 -21.94 -26.00
CA TRP A 136 21.87 -22.25 -27.41
C TRP A 136 23.08 -21.63 -28.12
N LEU A 137 23.45 -20.39 -27.76
CA LEU A 137 24.63 -19.72 -28.30
C LEU A 137 25.91 -20.50 -27.97
N VAL A 138 26.09 -20.89 -26.68
CA VAL A 138 27.25 -21.64 -26.20
C VAL A 138 27.33 -22.97 -26.90
N LEU A 139 26.26 -23.75 -26.97
CA LEU A 139 26.24 -25.04 -27.66
C LEU A 139 26.62 -24.89 -29.14
N GLY A 140 26.16 -23.85 -29.83
CA GLY A 140 26.51 -23.56 -31.21
C GLY A 140 28.00 -23.25 -31.39
N ILE A 141 28.57 -22.40 -30.51
CA ILE A 141 30.01 -22.05 -30.55
C ILE A 141 30.88 -23.26 -30.20
N CYS A 142 30.54 -24.03 -29.16
CA CYS A 142 31.26 -25.24 -28.79
C CYS A 142 31.30 -26.28 -29.93
N ALA A 143 30.15 -26.51 -30.58
CA ALA A 143 30.07 -27.39 -31.74
C ALA A 143 30.95 -26.89 -32.91
N LEU A 144 30.92 -25.58 -33.18
CA LEU A 144 31.73 -24.96 -34.22
C LEU A 144 33.24 -25.15 -33.93
N VAL A 145 33.68 -24.80 -32.71
CA VAL A 145 35.09 -24.94 -32.28
C VAL A 145 35.52 -26.37 -32.31
N PHE A 146 34.70 -27.29 -31.85
CA PHE A 146 34.98 -28.73 -31.90
C PHE A 146 35.20 -29.21 -33.35
N VAL A 147 34.33 -28.84 -34.28
CA VAL A 147 34.46 -29.19 -35.70
C VAL A 147 35.72 -28.57 -36.32
N VAL A 148 35.98 -27.26 -36.05
CA VAL A 148 37.17 -26.57 -36.55
C VAL A 148 38.48 -27.25 -36.08
N GLN A 149 38.56 -27.65 -34.82
CA GLN A 149 39.70 -28.37 -34.25
C GLN A 149 39.90 -29.73 -34.93
N LEU A 150 38.83 -30.52 -35.12
CA LEU A 150 38.89 -31.83 -35.79
C LEU A 150 39.36 -31.69 -37.26
N LEU A 151 38.87 -30.72 -37.99
CA LEU A 151 39.27 -30.47 -39.38
C LEU A 151 40.74 -30.02 -39.49
N ARG A 152 41.23 -29.25 -38.50
CA ARG A 152 42.59 -28.76 -38.47
C ARG A 152 43.61 -29.87 -38.11
N ALA A 153 43.25 -30.77 -37.23
CA ALA A 153 44.13 -31.86 -36.79
C ALA A 153 44.41 -32.90 -37.90
N GLY A 154 43.63 -32.91 -38.98
CA GLY A 154 43.85 -33.76 -40.15
C GLY A 154 43.68 -35.25 -39.92
N GLY A 155 43.12 -35.68 -38.76
CA GLY A 155 42.87 -37.07 -38.42
C GLY A 155 41.97 -37.24 -37.22
N PHE A 156 41.29 -38.38 -37.13
CA PHE A 156 40.39 -38.75 -36.01
C PHE A 156 41.06 -39.74 -35.06
N THR A 157 42.13 -39.33 -34.35
CA THR A 157 42.69 -40.12 -33.25
C THR A 157 41.94 -39.82 -31.95
N VAL A 158 41.97 -40.75 -30.99
CA VAL A 158 41.30 -40.57 -29.69
C VAL A 158 41.86 -39.37 -28.94
N GLU A 159 43.16 -39.11 -29.03
CA GLU A 159 43.81 -37.92 -28.42
C GLU A 159 43.26 -36.63 -29.00
N VAL A 160 43.21 -36.47 -30.33
CA VAL A 160 42.70 -35.28 -30.99
C VAL A 160 41.23 -35.01 -30.65
N VAL A 161 40.43 -36.09 -30.56
CA VAL A 161 39.00 -35.94 -30.17
C VAL A 161 38.89 -35.50 -28.71
N LEU A 162 39.70 -36.03 -27.79
CA LEU A 162 39.70 -35.66 -26.39
C LEU A 162 40.16 -34.20 -26.20
N ASP A 163 41.25 -33.79 -26.85
CA ASP A 163 41.76 -32.42 -26.76
C ASP A 163 40.75 -31.41 -27.33
N SER A 164 40.15 -31.71 -28.49
CA SER A 164 39.12 -30.87 -29.08
C SER A 164 37.88 -30.75 -28.19
N PHE A 165 37.51 -31.87 -27.52
CA PHE A 165 36.42 -31.88 -26.56
C PHE A 165 36.73 -31.05 -25.30
N MET A 166 37.95 -31.16 -24.77
CA MET A 166 38.39 -30.35 -23.62
C MET A 166 38.39 -28.87 -23.90
N ILE A 167 38.81 -28.44 -25.10
CA ILE A 167 38.73 -27.02 -25.52
C ILE A 167 37.27 -26.57 -25.63
N ALA A 168 36.40 -27.36 -26.22
CA ALA A 168 34.99 -27.07 -26.31
C ALA A 168 34.32 -26.94 -24.91
N VAL A 169 34.70 -27.83 -23.96
CA VAL A 169 34.21 -27.76 -22.57
C VAL A 169 34.74 -26.50 -21.86
N SER A 170 36.03 -26.16 -22.04
CA SER A 170 36.62 -24.95 -21.47
C SER A 170 35.90 -23.70 -21.98
N LEU A 171 35.58 -23.68 -23.26
CA LEU A 171 34.80 -22.56 -23.86
C LEU A 171 33.38 -22.53 -23.31
N ALA A 172 32.74 -23.67 -23.07
CA ALA A 172 31.41 -23.71 -22.45
C ALA A 172 31.42 -23.14 -21.03
N VAL A 173 32.46 -23.43 -20.25
CA VAL A 173 32.65 -22.88 -18.89
C VAL A 173 32.84 -21.35 -18.96
N ALA A 174 33.73 -20.88 -19.84
CA ALA A 174 33.98 -19.44 -20.04
C ALA A 174 32.71 -18.65 -20.41
N ALA A 175 31.79 -19.26 -21.14
CA ALA A 175 30.61 -18.61 -21.63
C ALA A 175 29.43 -18.52 -20.61
N ILE A 176 29.55 -19.17 -19.46
CA ILE A 176 28.51 -19.17 -18.40
C ILE A 176 28.89 -18.18 -17.32
N PRO A 177 28.09 -17.08 -17.14
CA PRO A 177 28.35 -16.11 -16.09
C PRO A 177 27.98 -16.68 -14.72
N GLU A 178 28.84 -17.47 -14.09
CA GLU A 178 28.58 -18.17 -12.84
C GLU A 178 28.25 -17.22 -11.67
N GLY A 179 28.88 -16.03 -11.65
CA GLY A 179 28.66 -15.00 -10.64
C GLY A 179 27.31 -14.29 -10.73
N LEU A 180 26.62 -14.36 -11.88
CA LEU A 180 25.45 -13.52 -12.16
C LEU A 180 24.32 -13.71 -11.15
N VAL A 181 23.94 -14.94 -10.84
CA VAL A 181 22.84 -15.25 -9.91
C VAL A 181 23.19 -14.80 -8.49
N ALA A 182 24.44 -15.01 -8.06
CA ALA A 182 24.92 -14.60 -6.75
C ALA A 182 24.91 -13.07 -6.61
N VAL A 183 25.44 -12.35 -7.61
CA VAL A 183 25.49 -10.88 -7.63
C VAL A 183 24.07 -10.31 -7.60
N VAL A 184 23.16 -10.79 -8.45
CA VAL A 184 21.76 -10.32 -8.49
C VAL A 184 21.08 -10.52 -7.13
N THR A 185 21.28 -11.69 -6.51
CA THR A 185 20.68 -11.97 -5.19
C THR A 185 21.25 -11.07 -4.10
N MET A 186 22.55 -10.81 -4.11
CA MET A 186 23.19 -9.89 -3.15
C MET A 186 22.69 -8.45 -3.34
N VAL A 187 22.60 -7.97 -4.57
CA VAL A 187 22.10 -6.62 -4.87
C VAL A 187 20.65 -6.45 -4.42
N LEU A 188 19.79 -7.45 -4.66
CA LEU A 188 18.42 -7.47 -4.16
C LEU A 188 18.37 -7.43 -2.63
N SER A 189 19.21 -8.22 -1.95
CA SER A 189 19.29 -8.24 -0.47
C SER A 189 19.73 -6.91 0.12
N ILE A 190 20.68 -6.22 -0.52
CA ILE A 190 21.11 -4.86 -0.14
C ILE A 190 19.96 -3.88 -0.34
N GLY A 191 19.23 -3.99 -1.45
CA GLY A 191 18.04 -3.18 -1.72
C GLY A 191 16.98 -3.35 -0.63
N VAL A 192 16.66 -4.59 -0.25
CA VAL A 192 15.73 -4.89 0.87
C VAL A 192 16.19 -4.23 2.19
N THR A 193 17.48 -4.34 2.49
CA THR A 193 18.04 -3.73 3.71
C THR A 193 17.87 -2.20 3.70
N ASN A 194 18.07 -1.55 2.55
CA ASN A 194 17.90 -0.11 2.41
C ASN A 194 16.42 0.30 2.49
N MET A 195 15.53 -0.45 1.87
CA MET A 195 14.07 -0.23 1.96
C MET A 195 13.59 -0.37 3.41
N SER A 196 14.06 -1.39 4.13
CA SER A 196 13.71 -1.59 5.54
C SER A 196 14.15 -0.42 6.44
N LYS A 197 15.32 0.17 6.18
CA LYS A 197 15.79 1.38 6.88
C LYS A 197 14.90 2.60 6.63
N ARG A 198 14.11 2.58 5.56
CA ARG A 198 13.15 3.63 5.18
C ARG A 198 11.69 3.20 5.46
N ASN A 199 11.45 2.33 6.43
CA ASN A 199 10.13 1.83 6.85
C ASN A 199 9.39 0.96 5.83
N ALA A 200 10.00 0.56 4.73
CA ALA A 200 9.42 -0.37 3.76
C ALA A 200 9.94 -1.80 4.02
N ILE A 201 9.14 -2.63 4.66
CA ILE A 201 9.49 -4.02 4.99
C ILE A 201 9.09 -4.92 3.82
N ILE A 202 10.07 -5.40 3.08
CA ILE A 202 9.87 -6.30 1.94
C ILE A 202 9.70 -7.73 2.43
N ARG A 203 8.63 -8.38 2.04
CA ARG A 203 8.34 -9.78 2.36
C ARG A 203 8.77 -10.75 1.27
N LYS A 204 8.71 -10.32 0.01
CA LYS A 204 9.17 -11.09 -1.15
C LYS A 204 10.26 -10.33 -1.89
N LEU A 205 11.42 -10.93 -2.10
CA LEU A 205 12.56 -10.32 -2.81
C LEU A 205 12.18 -9.81 -4.21
N THR A 206 11.24 -10.47 -4.83
CA THR A 206 10.74 -10.16 -6.16
C THR A 206 10.01 -8.81 -6.22
N ALA A 207 9.43 -8.35 -5.11
CA ALA A 207 8.75 -7.05 -5.02
C ALA A 207 9.72 -5.88 -5.23
N VAL A 208 11.00 -6.01 -4.88
CA VAL A 208 12.01 -4.95 -5.04
C VAL A 208 12.13 -4.51 -6.50
N GLU A 209 12.19 -5.48 -7.41
CA GLU A 209 12.31 -5.22 -8.83
C GLU A 209 10.99 -4.71 -9.42
N THR A 210 9.88 -5.30 -9.00
CA THR A 210 8.55 -4.94 -9.49
C THR A 210 8.18 -3.52 -9.07
N LEU A 211 8.55 -3.08 -7.86
CA LEU A 211 8.41 -1.69 -7.40
C LEU A 211 9.09 -0.69 -8.35
N GLY A 212 10.29 -1.00 -8.82
CA GLY A 212 11.01 -0.17 -9.80
C GLY A 212 10.29 -0.01 -11.14
N CYS A 213 9.31 -0.89 -11.44
CA CYS A 213 8.47 -0.83 -12.64
C CYS A 213 7.10 -0.22 -12.40
N ALA A 214 6.74 0.11 -11.16
CA ALA A 214 5.40 0.59 -10.81
C ALA A 214 5.00 1.79 -11.68
N GLN A 215 3.79 1.70 -12.25
CA GLN A 215 3.19 2.71 -13.12
C GLN A 215 1.92 3.27 -12.50
N ILE A 216 1.22 2.45 -11.73
CA ILE A 216 -0.04 2.79 -11.06
C ILE A 216 0.12 2.47 -9.57
N ILE A 217 -0.29 3.40 -8.71
CA ILE A 217 -0.39 3.16 -7.26
C ILE A 217 -1.83 3.42 -6.85
N CYS A 218 -2.59 2.37 -6.63
CA CYS A 218 -3.93 2.43 -6.05
C CYS A 218 -3.79 2.52 -4.53
N SER A 219 -4.16 3.66 -3.96
CA SER A 219 -4.04 3.92 -2.53
C SER A 219 -5.37 4.06 -1.84
N ASP A 220 -5.55 3.38 -0.72
CA ASP A 220 -6.60 3.75 0.21
C ASP A 220 -6.33 5.16 0.76
N LYS A 221 -7.39 5.91 1.06
CA LYS A 221 -7.28 7.26 1.59
C LYS A 221 -6.88 7.24 3.07
N THR A 222 -7.68 6.51 3.88
CA THR A 222 -7.64 6.58 5.34
C THR A 222 -6.36 5.95 5.89
N GLY A 223 -5.64 6.68 6.72
CA GLY A 223 -4.41 6.19 7.35
C GLY A 223 -3.19 6.14 6.43
N THR A 224 -3.35 6.10 5.10
CA THR A 224 -2.24 6.07 4.12
C THR A 224 -1.95 7.46 3.54
N LEU A 225 -2.95 8.11 2.94
CA LEU A 225 -2.84 9.49 2.44
C LEU A 225 -3.13 10.51 3.53
N THR A 226 -3.94 10.13 4.51
CA THR A 226 -4.33 10.94 5.67
C THR A 226 -3.77 10.37 6.98
N GLN A 227 -3.89 11.14 8.07
CA GLN A 227 -3.30 10.79 9.36
C GLN A 227 -4.13 9.77 10.16
N ASN A 228 -5.31 9.37 9.68
CA ASN A 228 -6.30 8.56 10.42
C ASN A 228 -6.64 9.17 11.79
N LYS A 229 -6.73 10.49 11.85
CA LYS A 229 -6.97 11.23 13.08
C LYS A 229 -7.84 12.44 12.79
N MET A 230 -9.11 12.39 13.19
CA MET A 230 -9.98 13.55 13.10
C MET A 230 -9.35 14.74 13.85
N THR A 231 -9.36 15.90 13.21
CA THR A 231 -8.75 17.13 13.75
C THR A 231 -9.67 18.30 13.45
N VAL A 232 -9.92 19.18 14.44
CA VAL A 232 -10.62 20.44 14.23
C VAL A 232 -9.67 21.40 13.50
N VAL A 233 -10.07 21.87 12.34
CA VAL A 233 -9.26 22.73 11.45
C VAL A 233 -9.86 24.10 11.22
N ASP A 234 -11.15 24.28 11.58
CA ASP A 234 -11.85 25.54 11.39
C ASP A 234 -12.95 25.71 12.44
N TYR A 235 -13.30 26.95 12.74
CA TYR A 235 -14.40 27.24 13.64
C TYR A 235 -15.13 28.54 13.24
N PHE A 236 -16.37 28.67 13.67
CA PHE A 236 -17.17 29.87 13.58
C PHE A 236 -17.78 30.17 14.95
N GLY A 237 -17.50 31.34 15.53
CA GLY A 237 -17.97 31.73 16.85
C GLY A 237 -17.13 32.90 17.39
N THR A 238 -17.55 33.50 18.50
CA THR A 238 -16.88 34.69 19.07
C THR A 238 -15.73 34.38 19.99
N ASP A 239 -15.72 33.19 20.62
CA ASP A 239 -14.69 32.75 21.57
C ASP A 239 -14.34 31.29 21.31
N GLU A 240 -13.21 31.08 20.63
CA GLU A 240 -12.70 29.74 20.25
C GLU A 240 -12.45 28.86 21.48
N LYS A 241 -11.82 29.41 22.51
CA LYS A 241 -11.45 28.64 23.72
C LYS A 241 -12.69 28.22 24.51
N LYS A 242 -13.70 29.11 24.63
CA LYS A 242 -14.98 28.79 25.28
C LYS A 242 -15.74 27.73 24.51
N LEU A 243 -15.78 27.84 23.18
CA LEU A 243 -16.41 26.86 22.29
C LEU A 243 -15.74 25.49 22.41
N ALA A 244 -14.42 25.44 22.32
CA ALA A 244 -13.65 24.19 22.47
C ALA A 244 -13.86 23.54 23.84
N SER A 245 -13.89 24.34 24.92
CA SER A 245 -14.13 23.86 26.28
C SER A 245 -15.54 23.26 26.42
N ALA A 246 -16.55 23.90 25.85
CA ALA A 246 -17.94 23.42 25.85
C ALA A 246 -18.06 22.08 25.08
N MET A 247 -17.45 22.01 23.90
CA MET A 247 -17.39 20.80 23.08
C MET A 247 -16.69 19.63 23.81
N ALA A 248 -15.58 19.90 24.49
CA ALA A 248 -14.83 18.90 25.27
C ALA A 248 -15.61 18.41 26.49
N LEU A 249 -16.33 19.29 27.19
CA LEU A 249 -17.20 18.92 28.32
C LEU A 249 -18.42 18.10 27.86
N CYS A 250 -18.96 18.43 26.68
CA CYS A 250 -20.05 17.68 26.06
C CYS A 250 -19.54 16.50 25.21
N SER A 251 -18.55 15.76 25.70
CA SER A 251 -17.93 14.60 25.04
C SER A 251 -17.60 13.51 26.07
N ASP A 252 -17.58 12.26 25.61
CA ASP A 252 -17.24 11.10 26.46
C ASP A 252 -15.77 10.65 26.28
N ALA A 253 -15.07 11.14 25.22
CA ALA A 253 -13.65 10.91 25.07
C ALA A 253 -12.83 11.47 26.24
N GLU A 254 -11.82 10.75 26.68
CA GLU A 254 -11.01 11.06 27.86
C GLU A 254 -9.56 11.35 27.49
N LEU A 255 -8.89 12.19 28.29
CA LEU A 255 -7.48 12.48 28.22
C LEU A 255 -6.74 11.65 29.25
N ASP A 256 -5.76 10.85 28.84
CA ASP A 256 -4.92 10.09 29.78
C ASP A 256 -3.78 10.95 30.36
N GLU A 257 -3.05 10.40 31.33
CA GLU A 257 -1.93 11.08 32.00
C GLU A 257 -0.77 11.43 31.05
N SER A 258 -0.67 10.75 29.90
CA SER A 258 0.34 11.01 28.87
C SER A 258 -0.06 12.11 27.88
N GLY A 259 -1.28 12.65 28.00
CA GLY A 259 -1.85 13.64 27.07
C GLY A 259 -2.44 13.03 25.81
N LYS A 260 -2.59 11.71 25.73
CA LYS A 260 -3.25 11.03 24.63
C LYS A 260 -4.75 10.98 24.88
N VAL A 261 -5.53 11.32 23.85
CA VAL A 261 -6.99 11.26 23.90
C VAL A 261 -7.46 9.88 23.44
N THR A 262 -8.37 9.28 24.20
CA THR A 262 -9.04 8.00 23.89
C THR A 262 -10.53 8.21 23.85
N GLY A 263 -11.21 7.59 22.87
CA GLY A 263 -12.66 7.71 22.66
C GLY A 263 -13.04 7.67 21.20
N GLU A 264 -14.29 7.96 20.91
CA GLU A 264 -14.81 8.05 19.53
C GLU A 264 -14.05 9.17 18.78
N PRO A 265 -13.62 8.94 17.50
CA PRO A 265 -12.72 9.84 16.78
C PRO A 265 -13.18 11.31 16.71
N THR A 266 -14.49 11.54 16.54
CA THR A 266 -15.07 12.88 16.49
C THR A 266 -14.95 13.60 17.84
N GLU A 267 -15.24 12.89 18.93
CA GLU A 267 -15.13 13.42 20.29
C GLU A 267 -13.67 13.61 20.73
N ALA A 268 -12.83 12.67 20.34
CA ALA A 268 -11.38 12.76 20.58
C ALA A 268 -10.79 14.02 19.92
N ALA A 269 -11.26 14.38 18.72
CA ALA A 269 -10.85 15.61 18.04
C ALA A 269 -11.23 16.86 18.83
N LEU A 270 -12.44 16.92 19.41
CA LEU A 270 -12.92 18.03 20.21
C LEU A 270 -12.11 18.20 21.50
N VAL A 271 -11.81 17.10 22.18
CA VAL A 271 -10.98 17.11 23.41
C VAL A 271 -9.54 17.52 23.10
N ALA A 272 -8.96 17.02 22.00
CA ALA A 272 -7.62 17.39 21.56
C ALA A 272 -7.53 18.88 21.17
N TRP A 273 -8.58 19.42 20.53
CA TRP A 273 -8.68 20.84 20.20
C TRP A 273 -8.70 21.72 21.45
N ALA A 274 -9.54 21.38 22.44
CA ALA A 274 -9.60 22.10 23.72
C ALA A 274 -8.24 22.06 24.44
N ASN A 275 -7.59 20.90 24.49
CA ASN A 275 -6.29 20.74 25.12
C ASN A 275 -5.21 21.59 24.43
N LYS A 276 -5.19 21.65 23.10
CA LYS A 276 -4.29 22.53 22.32
C LYS A 276 -4.45 24.00 22.66
N LEU A 277 -5.66 24.45 23.00
CA LEU A 277 -5.95 25.82 23.42
C LEU A 277 -5.70 26.06 24.93
N GLY A 278 -5.12 25.10 25.64
CA GLY A 278 -4.86 25.17 27.06
C GLY A 278 -6.13 25.06 27.92
N ALA A 279 -7.14 24.33 27.43
CA ALA A 279 -8.36 23.99 28.16
C ALA A 279 -8.39 22.46 28.39
N ASP A 280 -7.53 21.99 29.29
CA ASP A 280 -7.39 20.59 29.66
C ASP A 280 -8.71 20.01 30.20
N LYS A 281 -9.18 18.92 29.62
CA LYS A 281 -10.45 18.28 29.98
C LYS A 281 -10.49 17.81 31.43
N THR A 282 -9.40 17.33 31.98
CA THR A 282 -9.31 16.89 33.38
C THR A 282 -9.57 18.05 34.31
N THR A 283 -8.93 19.19 34.06
CA THR A 283 -9.14 20.43 34.80
C THR A 283 -10.57 20.97 34.62
N LEU A 284 -11.10 20.91 33.39
CA LEU A 284 -12.49 21.33 33.10
C LEU A 284 -13.50 20.47 33.85
N LYS A 285 -13.35 19.15 33.88
CA LYS A 285 -14.22 18.22 34.61
C LYS A 285 -14.20 18.48 36.13
N ALA A 286 -13.01 18.78 36.68
CA ALA A 286 -12.89 19.12 38.11
C ALA A 286 -13.64 20.41 38.46
N ARG A 287 -13.68 21.39 37.55
CA ARG A 287 -14.36 22.67 37.74
C ARG A 287 -15.85 22.61 37.43
N PHE A 288 -16.25 21.86 36.39
CA PHE A 288 -17.62 21.73 35.89
C PHE A 288 -18.06 20.26 36.00
N LEU A 289 -18.48 19.85 37.19
CA LEU A 289 -18.85 18.46 37.43
C LEU A 289 -20.13 18.11 36.66
N ARG A 290 -20.07 17.08 35.83
CA ARG A 290 -21.25 16.57 35.09
C ARG A 290 -22.26 15.99 36.09
N CYS A 291 -23.48 16.46 36.06
CA CYS A 291 -24.55 16.03 36.96
C CYS A 291 -25.75 15.40 36.25
N GLY A 292 -25.75 15.38 34.93
CA GLY A 292 -26.76 14.75 34.09
C GLY A 292 -26.47 14.89 32.61
N GLU A 293 -27.13 14.06 31.81
CA GLU A 293 -26.94 14.06 30.34
C GLU A 293 -28.14 13.49 29.60
N ALA A 294 -28.29 13.91 28.32
CA ALA A 294 -29.02 13.21 27.30
C ALA A 294 -27.97 12.69 26.29
N PRO A 295 -27.69 11.37 26.26
CA PRO A 295 -26.64 10.80 25.41
C PRO A 295 -26.89 11.07 23.93
N PHE A 296 -25.86 10.92 23.10
CA PHE A 296 -26.00 11.05 21.65
C PHE A 296 -27.00 10.02 21.10
N ASP A 297 -27.92 10.51 20.29
CA ASP A 297 -28.85 9.67 19.55
C ASP A 297 -28.81 10.03 18.06
N SER A 298 -28.68 8.99 17.21
CA SER A 298 -28.50 9.17 15.76
C SER A 298 -29.75 9.70 15.05
N THR A 299 -30.95 9.49 15.59
CA THR A 299 -32.21 10.00 15.05
C THR A 299 -32.34 11.48 15.36
N ARG A 300 -32.03 11.85 16.60
CA ARG A 300 -32.05 13.22 17.11
C ARG A 300 -30.83 14.03 16.68
N LYS A 301 -29.70 13.38 16.42
CA LYS A 301 -28.40 13.94 16.02
C LYS A 301 -27.81 14.94 17.02
N LEU A 302 -28.18 14.87 18.28
CA LEU A 302 -27.76 15.76 19.36
C LEU A 302 -27.30 14.97 20.58
N MET A 303 -26.43 15.60 21.38
CA MET A 303 -26.01 15.19 22.71
C MET A 303 -26.05 16.41 23.63
N SER A 304 -26.55 16.26 24.84
CA SER A 304 -26.58 17.31 25.86
C SER A 304 -25.98 16.83 27.17
N THR A 305 -25.17 17.66 27.82
CA THR A 305 -24.59 17.41 29.14
C THR A 305 -24.86 18.60 30.04
N VAL A 306 -25.14 18.33 31.32
CA VAL A 306 -25.42 19.35 32.33
C VAL A 306 -24.33 19.30 33.39
N HIS A 307 -23.78 20.44 33.74
CA HIS A 307 -22.65 20.59 34.65
C HIS A 307 -22.95 21.59 35.78
N VAL A 308 -22.35 21.34 36.94
CA VAL A 308 -22.41 22.26 38.07
C VAL A 308 -21.51 23.46 37.81
N ASN A 309 -22.05 24.69 37.96
CA ASN A 309 -21.32 25.93 37.79
C ASN A 309 -21.55 26.85 39.00
N GLY A 310 -20.85 26.59 40.11
CA GLY A 310 -21.06 27.31 41.36
C GLY A 310 -22.45 27.05 41.94
N SER A 311 -23.28 28.09 42.04
CA SER A 311 -24.66 28.00 42.52
C SER A 311 -25.68 27.73 41.41
N SER A 312 -25.27 27.76 40.14
CA SER A 312 -26.10 27.52 38.95
C SER A 312 -25.68 26.24 38.23
N PHE A 313 -26.40 25.89 37.15
CA PHE A 313 -26.03 24.76 36.28
C PHE A 313 -25.85 25.28 34.85
N ILE A 314 -24.89 24.73 34.16
CA ILE A 314 -24.67 25.03 32.75
C ILE A 314 -24.82 23.76 31.93
N GLN A 315 -25.59 23.88 30.89
CA GLN A 315 -25.80 22.81 29.92
C GLN A 315 -25.03 23.16 28.65
N TYR A 316 -24.38 22.14 28.07
CA TYR A 316 -23.83 22.19 26.73
C TYR A 316 -24.53 21.17 25.87
N THR A 317 -24.89 21.59 24.64
CA THR A 317 -25.53 20.72 23.64
C THR A 317 -24.71 20.80 22.37
N LYS A 318 -24.26 19.64 21.86
CA LYS A 318 -23.56 19.56 20.56
C LYS A 318 -24.33 18.68 19.60
N GLY A 319 -24.14 18.89 18.31
CA GLY A 319 -24.67 18.01 17.28
C GLY A 319 -24.74 18.63 15.89
N ALA A 320 -25.61 18.07 15.05
CA ALA A 320 -25.75 18.48 13.67
C ALA A 320 -26.27 19.93 13.57
N PRO A 321 -25.59 20.81 12.78
CA PRO A 321 -25.95 22.23 12.67
C PRO A 321 -27.39 22.45 12.24
N ASP A 322 -27.87 21.69 11.26
CA ASP A 322 -29.25 21.77 10.72
C ASP A 322 -30.33 21.57 11.79
N VAL A 323 -30.07 20.71 12.77
CA VAL A 323 -30.97 20.42 13.87
C VAL A 323 -30.79 21.43 15.00
N LEU A 324 -29.55 21.63 15.45
CA LEU A 324 -29.27 22.44 16.65
C LEU A 324 -29.65 23.92 16.47
N ILE A 325 -29.38 24.50 15.28
CA ILE A 325 -29.73 25.91 14.98
C ILE A 325 -31.23 26.16 15.12
N GLY A 326 -32.08 25.19 14.75
CA GLY A 326 -33.54 25.26 14.91
C GLY A 326 -34.00 25.32 16.36
N LYS A 327 -33.19 24.83 17.31
CA LYS A 327 -33.49 24.81 18.76
C LYS A 327 -32.89 26.01 19.52
N CYS A 328 -32.13 26.87 18.82
CA CYS A 328 -31.52 28.05 19.40
C CYS A 328 -32.45 29.27 19.31
N ALA A 329 -32.84 29.77 20.48
CA ALA A 329 -33.58 31.01 20.62
C ALA A 329 -32.65 32.23 20.80
N TYR A 330 -31.38 31.99 21.12
CA TYR A 330 -30.40 33.03 21.41
C TYR A 330 -29.06 32.69 20.76
N TYR A 331 -28.19 33.69 20.67
CA TYR A 331 -26.76 33.51 20.32
C TYR A 331 -25.88 34.45 21.17
N ILE A 332 -24.56 34.20 21.15
CA ILE A 332 -23.57 35.05 21.81
C ILE A 332 -23.04 36.04 20.80
N ASP A 333 -23.22 37.36 21.10
CA ASP A 333 -22.71 38.44 20.25
C ASP A 333 -21.20 38.65 20.41
N SER A 334 -20.62 39.61 19.68
CA SER A 334 -19.19 39.95 19.75
C SER A 334 -18.73 40.47 21.13
N ASP A 335 -19.65 40.97 21.95
CA ASP A 335 -19.38 41.43 23.31
C ASP A 335 -19.53 40.33 24.36
N GLY A 336 -19.83 39.11 23.93
CA GLY A 336 -20.05 37.94 24.79
C GLY A 336 -21.41 37.92 25.50
N ARG A 337 -22.37 38.70 25.01
CA ARG A 337 -23.71 38.81 25.61
C ARG A 337 -24.69 37.88 24.89
N ARG A 338 -25.61 37.33 25.68
CA ARG A 338 -26.73 36.54 25.14
C ARG A 338 -27.78 37.49 24.54
N VAL A 339 -28.01 37.38 23.23
CA VAL A 339 -29.01 38.17 22.49
C VAL A 339 -29.98 37.24 21.75
N PRO A 340 -31.24 37.70 21.49
CA PRO A 340 -32.18 36.88 20.74
C PRO A 340 -31.67 36.53 19.34
N MET A 341 -31.96 35.32 18.87
CA MET A 341 -31.60 34.88 17.53
C MET A 341 -32.35 35.69 16.47
N THR A 342 -31.61 36.25 15.52
CA THR A 342 -32.19 36.95 14.37
C THR A 342 -32.10 36.10 13.11
N ASP A 343 -32.96 36.39 12.14
CA ASP A 343 -32.93 35.67 10.85
C ASP A 343 -31.65 35.98 10.07
N GLU A 344 -31.09 37.19 10.21
CA GLU A 344 -29.83 37.57 9.59
C GLU A 344 -28.67 36.76 10.16
N TYR A 345 -28.56 36.61 11.48
CA TYR A 345 -27.50 35.83 12.12
C TYR A 345 -27.67 34.36 11.84
N ARG A 346 -28.90 33.85 11.82
CA ARG A 346 -29.20 32.46 11.39
C ARG A 346 -28.72 32.20 9.97
N ALA A 347 -28.94 33.13 9.06
CA ALA A 347 -28.45 33.02 7.68
C ALA A 347 -26.91 33.08 7.61
N GLU A 348 -26.27 33.84 8.51
CA GLU A 348 -24.82 33.89 8.62
C GLU A 348 -24.24 32.54 9.08
N ILE A 349 -24.80 31.91 10.12
CA ILE A 349 -24.41 30.58 10.60
C ILE A 349 -24.56 29.56 9.48
N LEU A 350 -25.68 29.59 8.74
CA LEU A 350 -25.91 28.63 7.64
C LEU A 350 -24.91 28.83 6.49
N ARG A 351 -24.52 30.10 6.21
CA ARG A 351 -23.45 30.37 5.23
C ARG A 351 -22.10 29.84 5.70
N ALA A 352 -21.74 30.04 6.98
CA ALA A 352 -20.52 29.49 7.56
C ALA A 352 -20.51 27.94 7.52
N ASN A 353 -21.64 27.32 7.92
CA ASN A 353 -21.80 25.87 7.82
C ASN A 353 -21.61 25.36 6.38
N LYS A 354 -22.24 26.04 5.41
CA LYS A 354 -22.11 25.70 4.00
C LYS A 354 -20.65 25.84 3.52
N ALA A 355 -19.96 26.92 3.87
CA ALA A 355 -18.58 27.17 3.49
C ALA A 355 -17.63 26.10 4.05
N MET A 356 -17.86 25.60 5.28
CA MET A 356 -17.14 24.49 5.86
C MET A 356 -17.48 23.15 5.17
N ALA A 357 -18.77 22.90 4.88
CA ALA A 357 -19.22 21.70 4.19
C ALA A 357 -18.70 21.64 2.74
N ASP A 358 -18.64 22.78 2.02
CA ASP A 358 -18.06 22.86 0.67
C ASP A 358 -16.55 22.53 0.65
N ARG A 359 -15.88 22.61 1.80
CA ARG A 359 -14.49 22.13 2.03
C ARG A 359 -14.43 20.71 2.56
N ALA A 360 -15.54 19.96 2.47
CA ALA A 360 -15.68 18.60 2.97
C ALA A 360 -15.37 18.42 4.47
N LEU A 361 -15.55 19.47 5.28
CA LEU A 361 -15.40 19.36 6.73
C LEU A 361 -16.65 18.73 7.34
N ARG A 362 -16.47 17.85 8.32
CA ARG A 362 -17.53 17.43 9.22
C ARG A 362 -17.80 18.56 10.19
N VAL A 363 -19.00 19.17 10.12
CA VAL A 363 -19.36 20.32 10.95
C VAL A 363 -20.21 19.87 12.13
N LEU A 364 -19.86 20.32 13.32
CA LEU A 364 -20.68 20.23 14.53
C LEU A 364 -20.99 21.63 15.05
N ALA A 365 -22.20 21.80 15.53
CA ALA A 365 -22.65 22.98 16.24
C ALA A 365 -22.60 22.76 17.76
N CYS A 366 -22.40 23.84 18.53
CA CYS A 366 -22.51 23.87 19.98
C CYS A 366 -23.41 25.00 20.44
N ALA A 367 -24.18 24.71 21.48
CA ALA A 367 -25.00 25.70 22.18
C ALA A 367 -24.90 25.50 23.69
N GLU A 368 -25.14 26.57 24.44
CA GLU A 368 -25.22 26.52 25.91
C GLU A 368 -26.61 26.94 26.41
N ARG A 369 -26.96 26.48 27.61
CA ARG A 369 -28.10 26.98 28.39
C ARG A 369 -27.71 27.07 29.85
N VAL A 370 -28.02 28.19 30.49
CA VAL A 370 -27.79 28.37 31.93
C VAL A 370 -29.11 28.10 32.66
N TRP A 371 -29.02 27.34 33.74
CA TRP A 371 -30.13 27.01 34.61
C TRP A 371 -29.88 27.53 36.02
N ASP A 372 -30.85 28.22 36.60
CA ASP A 372 -30.76 28.72 37.98
C ASP A 372 -30.89 27.61 39.02
N ALA A 373 -31.55 26.51 38.66
CA ALA A 373 -31.68 25.30 39.47
C ALA A 373 -31.42 24.05 38.62
N LYS A 374 -31.12 22.94 39.26
CA LYS A 374 -30.93 21.63 38.56
C LYS A 374 -32.19 21.31 37.73
N PRO A 375 -32.05 20.94 36.47
CA PRO A 375 -33.18 20.53 35.64
C PRO A 375 -34.01 19.41 36.29
N VAL A 376 -35.32 19.46 36.12
CA VAL A 376 -36.25 18.51 36.73
C VAL A 376 -36.00 17.07 36.25
N ASN A 377 -35.64 16.94 34.97
CA ASN A 377 -35.18 15.70 34.36
C ASN A 377 -34.13 16.03 33.31
N PHE A 378 -33.47 15.02 32.75
CA PHE A 378 -32.45 15.14 31.71
C PHE A 378 -32.96 14.63 30.35
N GLU A 379 -34.29 14.61 30.16
CA GLU A 379 -34.90 14.20 28.91
C GLU A 379 -34.62 15.23 27.81
N PRO A 380 -34.43 14.80 26.55
CA PRO A 380 -34.17 15.69 25.43
C PRO A 380 -35.20 16.81 25.25
N GLU A 381 -36.46 16.52 25.50
CA GLU A 381 -37.57 17.48 25.41
C GLU A 381 -37.44 18.64 26.40
N THR A 382 -36.78 18.39 27.54
CA THR A 382 -36.51 19.43 28.55
C THR A 382 -35.22 20.19 28.24
N LEU A 383 -34.17 19.48 27.87
CA LEU A 383 -32.84 20.06 27.69
C LEU A 383 -32.68 20.80 26.36
N GLU A 384 -33.24 20.26 25.28
CA GLU A 384 -32.92 20.73 23.93
C GLU A 384 -33.91 21.79 23.39
N GLN A 385 -34.18 22.80 24.21
CA GLN A 385 -35.02 23.95 23.88
C GLN A 385 -34.42 25.26 24.41
N GLU A 386 -34.75 26.39 23.79
CA GLU A 386 -34.30 27.73 24.19
C GLU A 386 -32.77 27.84 24.36
N LEU A 387 -32.04 27.15 23.50
CA LEU A 387 -30.58 27.11 23.53
C LEU A 387 -29.98 28.46 23.06
N CYS A 388 -28.78 28.75 23.53
CA CYS A 388 -27.96 29.88 23.10
C CYS A 388 -26.81 29.35 22.24
N PHE A 389 -26.83 29.68 20.96
CA PHE A 389 -25.79 29.25 20.00
C PHE A 389 -24.43 29.83 20.36
N MET A 390 -23.39 28.97 20.41
CA MET A 390 -22.01 29.36 20.70
C MET A 390 -21.11 29.37 19.46
N GLY A 391 -21.31 28.44 18.55
CA GLY A 391 -20.47 28.34 17.37
C GLY A 391 -20.55 26.99 16.65
N LEU A 392 -19.79 26.93 15.57
CA LEU A 392 -19.54 25.72 14.77
C LEU A 392 -18.08 25.32 14.88
N CYS A 393 -17.77 24.05 14.78
CA CYS A 393 -16.43 23.56 14.50
C CYS A 393 -16.45 22.63 13.29
N GLY A 394 -15.48 22.82 12.39
CA GLY A 394 -15.24 22.00 11.22
C GLY A 394 -14.03 21.11 11.43
N MET A 395 -14.18 19.81 11.19
CA MET A 395 -13.12 18.83 11.40
C MET A 395 -12.96 17.94 10.18
N ILE A 396 -11.74 17.46 9.98
CA ILE A 396 -11.36 16.54 8.90
C ILE A 396 -10.25 15.61 9.40
N ASP A 397 -10.07 14.47 8.74
CA ASP A 397 -8.83 13.70 8.82
C ASP A 397 -7.82 14.34 7.85
N PRO A 398 -6.80 15.07 8.35
CA PRO A 398 -5.95 15.87 7.50
C PRO A 398 -5.00 15.00 6.67
N VAL A 399 -4.67 15.51 5.49
CA VAL A 399 -3.61 14.97 4.63
C VAL A 399 -2.28 14.96 5.38
N ARG A 400 -1.47 13.92 5.17
CA ARG A 400 -0.10 13.89 5.66
C ARG A 400 0.76 14.90 4.86
N PRO A 401 1.51 15.81 5.48
CA PRO A 401 2.28 16.84 4.77
C PRO A 401 3.23 16.26 3.72
N GLU A 402 3.92 15.17 4.05
CA GLU A 402 4.89 14.50 3.18
C GLU A 402 4.25 13.82 1.96
N VAL A 403 2.96 13.55 1.98
CA VAL A 403 2.25 12.92 0.85
C VAL A 403 2.07 13.89 -0.31
N VAL A 404 1.97 15.19 -0.06
CA VAL A 404 1.85 16.20 -1.12
C VAL A 404 3.09 16.17 -2.03
N ASP A 405 4.28 16.18 -1.43
CA ASP A 405 5.55 16.09 -2.15
C ASP A 405 5.69 14.75 -2.85
N ALA A 406 5.32 13.66 -2.19
CA ALA A 406 5.37 12.31 -2.75
C ALA A 406 4.47 12.14 -3.98
N ILE A 407 3.28 12.73 -3.99
CA ILE A 407 2.37 12.73 -5.16
C ILE A 407 2.96 13.56 -6.30
N ALA A 408 3.59 14.69 -6.02
CA ALA A 408 4.29 15.49 -7.03
C ALA A 408 5.46 14.69 -7.65
N GLU A 409 6.26 14.01 -6.83
CA GLU A 409 7.34 13.13 -7.27
C GLU A 409 6.83 11.96 -8.13
N CYS A 410 5.71 11.32 -7.75
CA CYS A 410 5.06 10.31 -8.58
C CYS A 410 4.79 10.81 -10.00
N ARG A 411 4.29 12.03 -10.16
CA ARG A 411 4.00 12.62 -11.48
C ARG A 411 5.26 12.85 -12.29
N GLU A 412 6.30 13.40 -11.68
CA GLU A 412 7.60 13.58 -12.34
C GLU A 412 8.16 12.24 -12.78
N ALA A 413 8.01 11.22 -11.95
CA ALA A 413 8.43 9.85 -12.22
C ALA A 413 7.55 9.10 -13.24
N GLY A 414 6.47 9.71 -13.73
CA GLY A 414 5.52 9.08 -14.65
C GLY A 414 4.66 8.00 -14.02
N ILE A 415 4.48 8.04 -12.69
CA ILE A 415 3.64 7.14 -11.91
C ILE A 415 2.30 7.83 -11.66
N ARG A 416 1.21 7.10 -11.85
CA ARG A 416 -0.13 7.63 -11.62
C ARG A 416 -0.70 7.13 -10.30
N PRO A 417 -0.88 8.01 -9.30
CA PRO A 417 -1.62 7.68 -8.09
C PRO A 417 -3.13 7.68 -8.37
N ILE A 418 -3.83 6.73 -7.77
CA ILE A 418 -5.29 6.56 -7.83
C ILE A 418 -5.78 6.44 -6.40
N MET A 419 -6.76 7.27 -6.03
CA MET A 419 -7.40 7.21 -4.72
C MET A 419 -8.60 6.29 -4.76
N ILE A 420 -8.66 5.36 -3.81
CA ILE A 420 -9.77 4.42 -3.62
C ILE A 420 -10.21 4.53 -2.16
N THR A 421 -11.49 4.87 -1.91
CA THR A 421 -11.96 5.10 -0.53
C THR A 421 -13.43 4.71 -0.32
N GLY A 422 -13.76 4.31 0.91
CA GLY A 422 -15.14 4.16 1.38
C GLY A 422 -15.87 5.49 1.65
N ASP A 423 -15.14 6.62 1.69
CA ASP A 423 -15.69 7.93 2.00
C ASP A 423 -16.67 8.47 0.95
N HIS A 424 -17.41 9.53 1.35
CA HIS A 424 -18.28 10.26 0.45
C HIS A 424 -17.50 10.92 -0.69
N ILE A 425 -18.12 11.01 -1.87
CA ILE A 425 -17.46 11.52 -3.09
C ILE A 425 -16.92 12.95 -2.92
N ASP A 426 -17.65 13.83 -2.23
CA ASP A 426 -17.23 15.22 -2.04
C ASP A 426 -15.97 15.32 -1.18
N THR A 427 -15.86 14.50 -0.13
CA THR A 427 -14.66 14.42 0.72
C THR A 427 -13.48 13.86 -0.08
N ALA A 428 -13.69 12.80 -0.84
CA ALA A 428 -12.67 12.20 -1.68
C ALA A 428 -12.16 13.18 -2.75
N VAL A 429 -13.06 13.90 -3.41
CA VAL A 429 -12.73 14.92 -4.42
C VAL A 429 -11.93 16.08 -3.81
N ALA A 430 -12.33 16.58 -2.63
CA ALA A 430 -11.63 17.68 -1.97
C ALA A 430 -10.17 17.29 -1.65
N ILE A 431 -9.97 16.14 -1.02
CA ILE A 431 -8.64 15.63 -0.67
C ILE A 431 -7.81 15.30 -1.93
N ALA A 432 -8.42 14.69 -2.94
CA ALA A 432 -7.74 14.36 -4.19
C ALA A 432 -7.30 15.61 -4.97
N LYS A 433 -8.05 16.71 -4.90
CA LYS A 433 -7.65 18.01 -5.46
C LYS A 433 -6.50 18.63 -4.68
N GLU A 434 -6.57 18.61 -3.35
CA GLU A 434 -5.51 19.12 -2.47
C GLU A 434 -4.17 18.39 -2.73
N LEU A 435 -4.21 17.05 -2.82
CA LEU A 435 -3.05 16.22 -3.17
C LEU A 435 -2.65 16.33 -4.64
N GLY A 436 -3.56 16.86 -5.47
CA GLY A 436 -3.37 16.91 -6.90
C GLY A 436 -3.49 15.55 -7.60
N ILE A 437 -4.10 14.56 -7.01
CA ILE A 437 -4.46 13.28 -7.66
C ILE A 437 -5.54 13.53 -8.72
N LEU A 438 -6.52 14.37 -8.40
CA LEU A 438 -7.56 14.79 -9.33
C LEU A 438 -7.14 16.09 -10.03
N THR A 439 -6.94 16.01 -11.33
CA THR A 439 -6.52 17.13 -12.20
C THR A 439 -7.54 17.37 -13.31
N ASP A 440 -7.41 18.48 -14.02
CA ASP A 440 -8.24 18.77 -15.19
C ASP A 440 -8.15 17.62 -16.21
N GLY A 441 -9.32 17.10 -16.61
CA GLY A 441 -9.43 15.94 -17.51
C GLY A 441 -9.42 14.55 -16.83
N SER A 442 -9.31 14.49 -15.50
CA SER A 442 -9.53 13.25 -14.74
C SER A 442 -10.89 13.28 -14.01
N GLU A 443 -11.45 12.07 -13.80
CA GLU A 443 -12.80 11.89 -13.26
C GLU A 443 -12.77 11.27 -11.87
N ALA A 444 -13.83 11.55 -11.10
CA ALA A 444 -14.15 10.91 -9.84
C ALA A 444 -15.50 10.21 -9.96
N ILE A 445 -15.59 8.94 -9.57
CA ILE A 445 -16.84 8.16 -9.61
C ILE A 445 -17.12 7.48 -8.27
N THR A 446 -18.38 7.09 -8.08
CA THR A 446 -18.80 6.27 -6.93
C THR A 446 -18.81 4.78 -7.26
N GLY A 447 -18.78 3.93 -6.22
CA GLY A 447 -18.96 2.49 -6.37
C GLY A 447 -20.30 2.12 -7.03
N ALA A 448 -21.37 2.88 -6.76
CA ALA A 448 -22.66 2.69 -7.43
C ALA A 448 -22.56 2.91 -8.95
N GLN A 449 -21.93 3.99 -9.37
CA GLN A 449 -21.67 4.26 -10.80
C GLN A 449 -20.78 3.19 -11.43
N LEU A 450 -19.80 2.69 -10.68
CA LEU A 450 -18.95 1.59 -11.14
C LEU A 450 -19.73 0.29 -11.34
N ASN A 451 -20.73 0.00 -10.49
CA ASN A 451 -21.61 -1.16 -10.62
C ASN A 451 -22.56 -1.07 -11.85
N GLU A 452 -22.94 0.15 -12.24
CA GLU A 452 -23.77 0.38 -13.43
C GLU A 452 -23.02 0.19 -14.74
N MET A 453 -21.67 0.28 -14.73
CA MET A 453 -20.84 0.11 -15.92
C MET A 453 -20.62 -1.37 -16.24
N SER A 454 -20.82 -1.76 -17.51
CA SER A 454 -20.36 -3.05 -18.00
C SER A 454 -18.82 -3.14 -17.97
N ASP A 455 -18.28 -4.36 -18.10
CA ASP A 455 -16.82 -4.53 -18.12
C ASP A 455 -16.20 -3.85 -19.36
N GLU A 456 -16.87 -3.92 -20.51
CA GLU A 456 -16.43 -3.28 -21.75
C GLU A 456 -16.44 -1.75 -21.63
N GLU A 457 -17.46 -1.17 -20.99
CA GLU A 457 -17.55 0.27 -20.75
C GLU A 457 -16.47 0.72 -19.75
N PHE A 458 -16.26 -0.05 -18.70
CA PHE A 458 -15.21 0.25 -17.72
C PHE A 458 -13.82 0.16 -18.35
N GLU A 459 -13.53 -0.84 -19.20
CA GLU A 459 -12.25 -0.97 -19.92
C GLU A 459 -11.95 0.23 -20.83
N GLN A 460 -12.97 0.96 -21.29
CA GLN A 460 -12.78 2.17 -22.08
C GLN A 460 -12.53 3.42 -21.23
N LYS A 461 -13.13 3.50 -20.02
CA LYS A 461 -13.16 4.71 -19.19
C LYS A 461 -12.15 4.73 -18.03
N PHE A 462 -11.72 3.57 -17.50
CA PHE A 462 -10.92 3.50 -16.27
C PHE A 462 -9.65 4.35 -16.31
N LYS A 463 -9.06 4.55 -17.51
CA LYS A 463 -7.87 5.38 -17.68
C LYS A 463 -8.10 6.87 -17.38
N ASN A 464 -9.34 7.33 -17.42
CA ASN A 464 -9.68 8.72 -17.12
C ASN A 464 -10.05 8.93 -15.65
N ILE A 465 -10.29 7.84 -14.91
CA ILE A 465 -10.74 7.89 -13.53
C ILE A 465 -9.52 7.88 -12.60
N SER A 466 -9.43 8.85 -11.69
CA SER A 466 -8.38 8.96 -10.68
C SER A 466 -8.87 8.80 -9.25
N VAL A 467 -10.20 8.88 -9.03
CA VAL A 467 -10.81 8.80 -7.71
C VAL A 467 -12.02 7.87 -7.75
N TYR A 468 -12.03 6.89 -6.86
CA TYR A 468 -13.15 5.99 -6.63
C TYR A 468 -13.62 6.13 -5.19
N ALA A 469 -14.86 6.62 -4.99
CA ALA A 469 -15.47 6.88 -3.70
C ALA A 469 -16.60 5.90 -3.39
N ARG A 470 -16.89 5.65 -2.10
CA ARG A 470 -17.89 4.68 -1.65
C ARG A 470 -17.74 3.30 -2.31
N VAL A 471 -16.50 2.83 -2.41
CA VAL A 471 -16.18 1.53 -3.00
C VAL A 471 -16.31 0.40 -2.00
N GLN A 472 -16.58 -0.79 -2.52
CA GLN A 472 -16.61 -2.05 -1.79
C GLN A 472 -15.38 -2.90 -2.14
N PRO A 473 -15.08 -3.98 -1.41
CA PRO A 473 -13.93 -4.84 -1.64
C PRO A 473 -13.83 -5.37 -3.09
N GLU A 474 -14.97 -5.77 -3.67
CA GLU A 474 -15.02 -6.28 -5.05
C GLU A 474 -14.61 -5.21 -6.07
N HIS A 475 -14.99 -3.94 -5.81
CA HIS A 475 -14.59 -2.82 -6.65
C HIS A 475 -13.09 -2.62 -6.66
N LYS A 476 -12.42 -2.75 -5.50
CA LYS A 476 -10.96 -2.61 -5.39
C LYS A 476 -10.26 -3.65 -6.28
N THR A 477 -10.71 -4.89 -6.23
CA THR A 477 -10.17 -5.97 -7.07
C THR A 477 -10.45 -5.73 -8.56
N ARG A 478 -11.65 -5.26 -8.92
CA ARG A 478 -12.03 -4.93 -10.31
C ARG A 478 -11.13 -3.82 -10.89
N ILE A 479 -10.88 -2.76 -10.10
CA ILE A 479 -10.02 -1.64 -10.49
C ILE A 479 -8.57 -2.11 -10.74
N VAL A 480 -8.00 -2.84 -9.78
CA VAL A 480 -6.63 -3.38 -9.88
C VAL A 480 -6.49 -4.27 -11.11
N ASN A 481 -7.44 -5.20 -11.32
CA ASN A 481 -7.41 -6.11 -12.45
C ASN A 481 -7.55 -5.40 -13.81
N ALA A 482 -8.32 -4.31 -13.90
CA ALA A 482 -8.43 -3.52 -15.12
C ALA A 482 -7.08 -2.91 -15.52
N TRP A 483 -6.35 -2.33 -14.58
CA TRP A 483 -5.02 -1.78 -14.83
C TRP A 483 -4.01 -2.87 -15.21
N ARG A 484 -4.00 -4.00 -14.50
CA ARG A 484 -3.12 -5.15 -14.81
C ARG A 484 -3.40 -5.75 -16.18
N LYS A 485 -4.67 -5.99 -16.52
CA LYS A 485 -5.09 -6.49 -17.86
C LYS A 485 -4.65 -5.55 -18.99
N ALA A 486 -4.65 -4.24 -18.74
CA ALA A 486 -4.14 -3.24 -19.68
C ALA A 486 -2.59 -3.21 -19.77
N GLY A 487 -1.90 -4.04 -19.00
CA GLY A 487 -0.43 -4.19 -19.03
C GLY A 487 0.35 -3.23 -18.15
N TYR A 488 -0.30 -2.53 -17.22
CA TYR A 488 0.36 -1.63 -16.27
C TYR A 488 0.76 -2.38 -15.00
N VAL A 489 1.98 -2.13 -14.53
CA VAL A 489 2.44 -2.61 -13.22
C VAL A 489 1.74 -1.81 -12.13
N THR A 490 0.90 -2.48 -11.36
CA THR A 490 -0.05 -1.88 -10.43
C THR A 490 0.27 -2.27 -8.99
N ALA A 491 0.46 -1.27 -8.12
CA ALA A 491 0.51 -1.43 -6.67
C ALA A 491 -0.87 -1.17 -6.06
N MET A 492 -1.21 -1.89 -4.99
CA MET A 492 -2.44 -1.69 -4.22
C MET A 492 -2.14 -1.67 -2.72
N THR A 493 -2.61 -0.63 -2.03
CA THR A 493 -2.50 -0.51 -0.57
C THR A 493 -3.80 -0.89 0.12
N GLY A 494 -3.71 -1.36 1.35
CA GLY A 494 -4.87 -1.58 2.21
C GLY A 494 -4.50 -2.01 3.62
N ASP A 495 -5.43 -1.91 4.54
CA ASP A 495 -5.28 -2.20 5.97
C ASP A 495 -6.30 -3.24 6.49
N GLY A 496 -7.47 -3.33 5.88
CA GLY A 496 -8.55 -4.24 6.27
C GLY A 496 -8.46 -5.64 5.66
N VAL A 497 -9.10 -6.61 6.28
CA VAL A 497 -9.25 -7.98 5.73
C VAL A 497 -9.92 -7.95 4.36
N ASN A 498 -10.86 -7.02 4.17
CA ASN A 498 -11.55 -6.74 2.91
C ASN A 498 -10.63 -6.28 1.77
N ASP A 499 -9.43 -5.79 2.08
CA ASP A 499 -8.44 -5.36 1.08
C ASP A 499 -7.53 -6.50 0.61
N ALA A 500 -7.44 -7.57 1.40
CA ALA A 500 -6.52 -8.66 1.13
C ALA A 500 -6.66 -9.28 -0.28
N PRO A 501 -7.87 -9.49 -0.85
CA PRO A 501 -8.01 -9.97 -2.22
C PRO A 501 -7.44 -9.01 -3.26
N SER A 502 -7.66 -7.71 -3.12
CA SER A 502 -7.15 -6.69 -4.05
C SER A 502 -5.63 -6.52 -3.94
N ILE A 503 -5.08 -6.59 -2.71
CA ILE A 503 -3.64 -6.60 -2.43
C ILE A 503 -2.97 -7.82 -3.09
N LYS A 504 -3.54 -9.02 -2.90
CA LYS A 504 -3.02 -10.25 -3.50
C LYS A 504 -3.12 -10.24 -5.03
N SER A 505 -4.15 -9.59 -5.59
CA SER A 505 -4.36 -9.48 -7.03
C SER A 505 -3.45 -8.45 -7.69
N ALA A 506 -2.86 -7.52 -6.98
CA ALA A 506 -1.93 -6.53 -7.51
C ALA A 506 -0.59 -7.16 -7.92
N ASP A 507 0.19 -6.44 -8.74
CA ASP A 507 1.57 -6.84 -9.03
C ASP A 507 2.47 -6.56 -7.82
N ILE A 508 2.07 -5.60 -6.99
CA ILE A 508 2.71 -5.24 -5.72
C ILE A 508 1.61 -5.00 -4.68
N GLY A 509 1.44 -5.95 -3.78
CA GLY A 509 0.57 -5.79 -2.63
C GLY A 509 1.28 -5.05 -1.50
N VAL A 510 0.65 -3.99 -0.97
CA VAL A 510 1.21 -3.15 0.09
C VAL A 510 0.28 -3.17 1.30
N GLY A 511 0.73 -3.73 2.41
CA GLY A 511 0.01 -3.78 3.68
C GLY A 511 0.44 -2.67 4.64
N MET A 512 -0.48 -2.22 5.49
CA MET A 512 -0.17 -1.28 6.57
C MET A 512 0.43 -2.02 7.77
N GLY A 513 1.45 -1.45 8.39
CA GLY A 513 2.18 -2.05 9.51
C GLY A 513 1.55 -1.75 10.87
N ILE A 514 1.00 -0.54 11.04
CA ILE A 514 0.38 -0.07 12.29
C ILE A 514 -1.10 -0.45 12.31
N THR A 515 -1.87 0.01 11.31
CA THR A 515 -3.33 -0.19 11.24
C THR A 515 -3.72 -1.51 10.58
N GLY A 516 -2.82 -2.10 9.79
CA GLY A 516 -3.12 -3.29 9.00
C GLY A 516 -3.34 -4.56 9.84
N THR A 517 -4.31 -5.37 9.43
CA THR A 517 -4.58 -6.69 10.01
C THR A 517 -3.49 -7.69 9.61
N ASP A 518 -3.36 -8.77 10.37
CA ASP A 518 -2.40 -9.85 10.04
C ASP A 518 -2.72 -10.50 8.69
N VAL A 519 -4.00 -10.59 8.32
CA VAL A 519 -4.44 -11.09 7.01
C VAL A 519 -3.90 -10.23 5.88
N THR A 520 -4.01 -8.92 6.01
CA THR A 520 -3.51 -7.94 5.04
C THR A 520 -1.99 -7.99 4.93
N LYS A 521 -1.29 -8.01 6.09
CA LYS A 521 0.17 -8.13 6.14
C LYS A 521 0.65 -9.43 5.49
N ASN A 522 -0.09 -10.55 5.67
CA ASN A 522 0.26 -11.83 5.08
C ASN A 522 0.00 -11.89 3.57
N ALA A 523 -1.01 -11.20 3.08
CA ALA A 523 -1.29 -11.08 1.65
C ALA A 523 -0.29 -10.19 0.91
N ALA A 524 0.33 -9.23 1.61
CA ALA A 524 1.18 -8.20 1.04
C ALA A 524 2.59 -8.70 0.65
N ASP A 525 3.16 -8.09 -0.38
CA ASP A 525 4.54 -8.26 -0.80
C ASP A 525 5.49 -7.29 -0.06
N MET A 526 4.95 -6.17 0.39
CA MET A 526 5.62 -5.13 1.18
C MET A 526 4.70 -4.64 2.30
N VAL A 527 5.28 -4.34 3.47
CA VAL A 527 4.55 -3.76 4.61
C VAL A 527 5.19 -2.42 4.98
N LEU A 528 4.36 -1.38 5.13
CA LEU A 528 4.79 -0.04 5.55
C LEU A 528 4.80 0.05 7.07
N ALA A 529 5.96 0.18 7.69
CA ALA A 529 6.08 0.27 9.15
C ALA A 529 5.48 1.57 9.73
N ASP A 530 5.28 2.59 8.90
CA ASP A 530 4.78 3.93 9.25
C ASP A 530 3.41 4.25 8.62
N ASP A 531 2.81 3.31 7.90
CA ASP A 531 1.54 3.47 7.16
C ASP A 531 1.52 4.69 6.22
N ASN A 532 2.67 5.10 5.67
CA ASN A 532 2.81 6.34 4.93
C ASN A 532 2.98 6.11 3.43
N PHE A 533 2.17 6.78 2.61
CA PHE A 533 2.28 6.73 1.15
C PHE A 533 3.66 7.16 0.63
N ALA A 534 4.30 8.15 1.26
CA ALA A 534 5.63 8.63 0.85
C ALA A 534 6.69 7.51 0.93
N THR A 535 6.53 6.56 1.85
CA THR A 535 7.40 5.38 1.96
C THR A 535 7.31 4.47 0.73
N ILE A 536 6.13 4.39 0.08
CA ILE A 536 5.98 3.64 -1.17
C ILE A 536 6.81 4.30 -2.28
N VAL A 537 6.77 5.62 -2.37
CA VAL A 537 7.53 6.37 -3.38
C VAL A 537 9.03 6.19 -3.18
N GLY A 538 9.51 6.26 -1.93
CA GLY A 538 10.90 5.94 -1.58
C GLY A 538 11.29 4.50 -1.90
N ALA A 539 10.37 3.54 -1.77
CA ALA A 539 10.60 2.16 -2.15
C ALA A 539 10.66 1.98 -3.68
N VAL A 540 9.88 2.74 -4.44
CA VAL A 540 9.97 2.78 -5.91
C VAL A 540 11.32 3.34 -6.37
N GLU A 541 11.79 4.42 -5.76
CA GLU A 541 13.13 4.99 -6.01
C GLU A 541 14.22 3.93 -5.83
N GLU A 542 14.18 3.25 -4.68
CA GLU A 542 15.14 2.20 -4.37
C GLU A 542 15.04 1.00 -5.32
N GLY A 543 13.82 0.58 -5.70
CA GLY A 543 13.58 -0.46 -6.69
C GLY A 543 14.17 -0.10 -8.07
N ARG A 544 14.03 1.15 -8.51
CA ARG A 544 14.65 1.68 -9.74
C ARG A 544 16.19 1.66 -9.67
N ARG A 545 16.76 2.06 -8.52
CA ARG A 545 18.19 1.99 -8.26
C ARG A 545 18.71 0.56 -8.36
N VAL A 546 18.08 -0.34 -7.62
CA VAL A 546 18.44 -1.77 -7.59
C VAL A 546 18.43 -2.37 -8.99
N TYR A 547 17.37 -2.13 -9.75
CA TYR A 547 17.28 -2.62 -11.13
C TYR A 547 18.34 -2.02 -12.04
N GLY A 548 18.60 -0.71 -11.94
CA GLY A 548 19.65 -0.04 -12.70
C GLY A 548 21.02 -0.66 -12.44
N ASN A 549 21.33 -0.94 -11.17
CA ASN A 549 22.59 -1.56 -10.76
C ASN A 549 22.69 -3.03 -11.20
N ILE A 550 21.59 -3.81 -11.08
CA ILE A 550 21.54 -5.17 -11.64
C ILE A 550 21.83 -5.15 -13.14
N ARG A 551 21.27 -4.21 -13.86
CA ARG A 551 21.48 -4.06 -15.29
C ARG A 551 22.95 -3.75 -15.64
N LYS A 552 23.62 -2.86 -14.86
CA LYS A 552 25.06 -2.58 -14.99
C LYS A 552 25.90 -3.83 -14.75
N ALA A 553 25.60 -4.57 -13.68
CA ALA A 553 26.29 -5.81 -13.37
C ALA A 553 26.10 -6.89 -14.45
N ILE A 554 24.89 -7.04 -15.00
CA ILE A 554 24.61 -7.96 -16.12
C ILE A 554 25.43 -7.54 -17.37
N GLN A 555 25.44 -6.26 -17.72
CA GLN A 555 26.19 -5.76 -18.86
C GLN A 555 27.69 -6.03 -18.71
N PHE A 556 28.24 -5.78 -17.54
CA PHE A 556 29.65 -6.04 -17.21
C PHE A 556 29.98 -7.51 -17.35
N LEU A 557 29.27 -8.41 -16.64
CA LEU A 557 29.51 -9.85 -16.67
C LEU A 557 29.36 -10.46 -18.07
N LEU A 558 28.33 -10.05 -18.82
CA LEU A 558 28.17 -10.56 -20.19
C LEU A 558 29.23 -10.00 -21.16
N GLY A 559 29.72 -8.78 -20.94
CA GLY A 559 30.80 -8.17 -21.69
C GLY A 559 32.12 -8.93 -21.48
N SER A 560 32.45 -9.26 -20.22
CA SER A 560 33.59 -10.07 -19.84
C SER A 560 33.54 -11.46 -20.49
N ASN A 561 32.46 -12.22 -20.26
CA ASN A 561 32.29 -13.54 -20.86
C ASN A 561 32.35 -13.52 -22.40
N MET A 562 31.84 -12.45 -23.04
CA MET A 562 31.93 -12.29 -24.48
C MET A 562 33.39 -12.14 -24.93
N SER A 563 34.21 -11.39 -24.17
CA SER A 563 35.63 -11.22 -24.47
C SER A 563 36.42 -12.52 -24.31
N GLU A 564 36.10 -13.31 -23.27
CA GLU A 564 36.70 -14.66 -23.08
C GLU A 564 36.38 -15.57 -24.25
N VAL A 565 35.10 -15.69 -24.59
CA VAL A 565 34.64 -16.56 -25.69
C VAL A 565 35.28 -16.16 -27.02
N LEU A 566 35.30 -14.86 -27.36
CA LEU A 566 35.88 -14.38 -28.60
C LEU A 566 37.40 -14.57 -28.61
N SER A 567 38.11 -14.34 -27.51
CA SER A 567 39.55 -14.54 -27.40
C SER A 567 39.94 -16.01 -27.63
N ILE A 568 39.25 -16.95 -26.96
CA ILE A 568 39.48 -18.38 -27.15
C ILE A 568 39.12 -18.79 -28.60
N PHE A 569 38.03 -18.31 -29.14
CA PHE A 569 37.59 -18.61 -30.49
C PHE A 569 38.62 -18.18 -31.53
N PHE A 570 39.12 -16.94 -31.47
CA PHE A 570 40.15 -16.43 -32.41
C PHE A 570 41.50 -17.15 -32.23
N ALA A 571 41.93 -17.37 -30.97
CA ALA A 571 43.16 -18.13 -30.69
C ALA A 571 43.10 -19.56 -31.24
N THR A 572 41.93 -20.20 -31.07
CA THR A 572 41.70 -21.58 -31.61
C THR A 572 41.78 -21.57 -33.15
N ILE A 573 41.18 -20.60 -33.84
CA ILE A 573 41.28 -20.50 -35.30
C ILE A 573 42.70 -20.26 -35.73
N LEU A 574 43.44 -19.40 -35.02
CA LEU A 574 44.84 -19.09 -35.33
C LEU A 574 45.80 -20.19 -34.89
N GLY A 575 45.44 -21.05 -33.93
CA GLY A 575 46.16 -22.27 -33.54
C GLY A 575 47.14 -22.15 -32.39
N PHE A 576 46.80 -21.31 -31.43
CA PHE A 576 47.52 -21.18 -30.18
C PHE A 576 46.56 -21.13 -28.98
N THR A 577 47.09 -21.35 -27.77
CA THR A 577 46.34 -21.25 -26.51
C THR A 577 46.58 -19.86 -25.91
N ILE A 578 45.53 -19.04 -25.79
CA ILE A 578 45.64 -17.69 -25.25
C ILE A 578 45.46 -17.66 -23.73
N LEU A 579 44.55 -18.48 -23.19
CA LEU A 579 44.22 -18.60 -21.78
C LEU A 579 44.01 -20.07 -21.41
N GLU A 580 44.53 -20.47 -20.25
CA GLU A 580 44.32 -21.77 -19.67
C GLU A 580 42.96 -21.83 -18.92
N PRO A 581 42.33 -23.03 -18.75
CA PRO A 581 41.06 -23.17 -18.04
C PRO A 581 41.09 -22.60 -16.62
N VAL A 582 42.20 -22.65 -15.92
CA VAL A 582 42.36 -22.10 -14.58
C VAL A 582 42.31 -20.56 -14.57
N HIS A 583 42.80 -19.92 -15.65
CA HIS A 583 42.72 -18.48 -15.80
C HIS A 583 41.27 -18.04 -15.94
N LEU A 584 40.47 -18.75 -16.72
CA LEU A 584 39.05 -18.45 -16.91
C LEU A 584 38.25 -18.58 -15.59
N LEU A 585 38.52 -19.64 -14.82
CA LEU A 585 37.89 -19.80 -13.50
C LEU A 585 38.28 -18.65 -12.55
N TRP A 586 39.55 -18.22 -12.57
CA TRP A 586 40.00 -17.11 -11.75
C TRP A 586 39.28 -15.79 -12.15
N ILE A 587 39.21 -15.54 -13.42
CA ILE A 587 38.55 -14.32 -13.96
C ILE A 587 37.09 -14.32 -13.52
N ASN A 588 36.32 -15.35 -13.86
CA ASN A 588 34.89 -15.44 -13.58
C ASN A 588 34.54 -15.38 -12.08
N LEU A 589 35.37 -16.01 -11.21
CA LEU A 589 35.07 -16.07 -9.77
C LEU A 589 35.65 -14.90 -8.97
N VAL A 590 36.78 -14.33 -9.39
CA VAL A 590 37.47 -13.30 -8.61
C VAL A 590 37.39 -11.94 -9.28
N THR A 591 37.90 -11.79 -10.51
CA THR A 591 37.97 -10.50 -11.19
C THR A 591 36.61 -9.97 -11.62
N ASP A 592 35.65 -10.82 -11.93
CA ASP A 592 34.33 -10.41 -12.37
C ASP A 592 33.34 -10.22 -11.23
N CYS A 593 33.33 -11.13 -10.24
CA CYS A 593 32.32 -11.07 -9.17
C CYS A 593 32.45 -9.81 -8.30
N PHE A 594 33.65 -9.38 -7.94
CA PHE A 594 33.84 -8.23 -7.04
C PHE A 594 33.46 -6.89 -7.70
N PRO A 595 33.90 -6.56 -8.93
CA PRO A 595 33.43 -5.36 -9.61
C PRO A 595 31.93 -5.39 -9.92
N ALA A 596 31.36 -6.53 -10.31
CA ALA A 596 29.91 -6.66 -10.51
C ALA A 596 29.13 -6.37 -9.22
N LEU A 597 29.63 -6.84 -8.07
CA LEU A 597 29.03 -6.53 -6.76
C LEU A 597 29.19 -5.03 -6.42
N ALA A 598 30.34 -4.41 -6.70
CA ALA A 598 30.57 -3.00 -6.49
C ALA A 598 29.60 -2.13 -7.32
N LEU A 599 29.40 -2.47 -8.61
CA LEU A 599 28.38 -1.85 -9.47
C LEU A 599 26.97 -2.02 -8.89
N GLY A 600 26.68 -3.17 -8.31
CA GLY A 600 25.41 -3.44 -7.62
C GLY A 600 25.15 -2.55 -6.40
N MET A 601 26.20 -2.00 -5.79
CA MET A 601 26.13 -1.15 -4.59
C MET A 601 26.12 0.35 -4.87
N GLU A 602 26.17 0.77 -6.13
CA GLU A 602 26.17 2.18 -6.51
C GLU A 602 24.93 2.92 -6.00
N LYS A 603 25.11 4.21 -5.71
CA LYS A 603 24.02 5.11 -5.33
C LYS A 603 23.04 5.31 -6.48
N ALA A 604 21.81 5.74 -6.14
CA ALA A 604 20.83 6.13 -7.14
C ALA A 604 21.36 7.30 -8.01
N GLU A 605 21.07 7.25 -9.30
CA GLU A 605 21.34 8.37 -10.18
C GLU A 605 20.39 9.53 -9.84
N PRO A 606 20.83 10.81 -9.91
CA PRO A 606 20.04 11.96 -9.46
C PRO A 606 18.71 12.15 -10.20
N ASP A 607 18.58 11.58 -11.40
CA ASP A 607 17.39 11.68 -12.26
C ASP A 607 16.49 10.43 -12.23
N VAL A 608 16.76 9.47 -11.33
CA VAL A 608 16.04 8.18 -11.31
C VAL A 608 14.53 8.34 -11.17
N MET A 609 14.08 9.34 -10.40
CA MET A 609 12.66 9.67 -10.22
C MET A 609 12.13 10.71 -11.23
N ARG A 610 12.92 11.12 -12.21
CA ARG A 610 12.49 11.94 -13.36
C ARG A 610 12.31 11.13 -14.63
N ARG A 611 12.74 9.87 -14.60
CA ARG A 611 12.58 8.93 -15.72
C ARG A 611 11.21 8.29 -15.66
N ARG A 612 10.59 8.07 -16.83
CA ARG A 612 9.35 7.29 -16.91
C ARG A 612 9.57 5.84 -16.46
N PRO A 613 8.54 5.17 -15.90
CA PRO A 613 8.62 3.75 -15.56
C PRO A 613 9.01 2.95 -16.81
N ARG A 614 9.88 1.97 -16.63
CA ARG A 614 10.28 1.09 -17.73
C ARG A 614 9.11 0.19 -18.14
N ASP A 615 9.10 -0.20 -19.39
CA ASP A 615 8.17 -1.25 -19.85
C ASP A 615 8.56 -2.59 -19.23
N ALA A 616 7.64 -3.19 -18.46
CA ALA A 616 7.83 -4.51 -17.87
C ALA A 616 8.11 -5.61 -18.92
N LYS A 617 7.62 -5.43 -20.15
CA LYS A 617 7.81 -6.36 -21.27
C LYS A 617 9.15 -6.17 -22.01
N ALA A 618 9.83 -5.03 -21.84
CA ALA A 618 11.11 -4.79 -22.50
C ALA A 618 12.17 -5.84 -22.11
N GLY A 619 12.84 -6.45 -23.06
CA GLY A 619 13.89 -7.45 -22.83
C GLY A 619 15.09 -6.89 -22.06
N ILE A 620 15.96 -7.75 -21.52
CA ILE A 620 17.19 -7.35 -20.82
C ILE A 620 18.09 -6.52 -21.74
N PHE A 621 18.18 -6.88 -23.01
CA PHE A 621 19.00 -6.19 -24.02
C PHE A 621 18.39 -4.88 -24.55
N ALA A 622 17.22 -4.47 -24.06
CA ALA A 622 16.58 -3.23 -24.48
C ALA A 622 17.44 -2.00 -24.15
N GLY A 623 17.30 -0.93 -24.96
CA GLY A 623 18.03 0.32 -24.76
C GLY A 623 19.50 0.27 -25.16
N GLY A 624 19.88 -0.62 -26.10
CA GLY A 624 21.24 -0.67 -26.65
C GLY A 624 22.21 -1.60 -25.93
N MET A 625 21.83 -2.21 -24.81
CA MET A 625 22.73 -3.06 -24.01
C MET A 625 23.39 -4.21 -24.82
N GLY A 626 22.66 -4.81 -25.77
CA GLY A 626 23.24 -5.86 -26.63
C GLY A 626 24.37 -5.34 -27.50
N PHE A 627 24.27 -4.12 -28.03
CA PHE A 627 25.34 -3.47 -28.77
C PHE A 627 26.52 -3.13 -27.85
N ASP A 628 26.27 -2.62 -26.66
CA ASP A 628 27.31 -2.28 -25.67
C ASP A 628 28.11 -3.50 -25.26
N ILE A 629 27.44 -4.63 -24.98
CA ILE A 629 28.10 -5.92 -24.66
C ILE A 629 28.98 -6.39 -25.83
N ALA A 630 28.46 -6.36 -27.05
CA ALA A 630 29.22 -6.77 -28.23
C ALA A 630 30.44 -5.87 -28.49
N TYR A 631 30.26 -4.54 -28.38
CA TYR A 631 31.32 -3.59 -28.51
C TYR A 631 32.42 -3.76 -27.44
N GLN A 632 32.03 -3.84 -26.17
CA GLN A 632 32.95 -4.04 -25.05
C GLN A 632 33.69 -5.36 -25.15
N GLY A 633 32.99 -6.47 -25.41
CA GLY A 633 33.61 -7.78 -25.59
C GLY A 633 34.63 -7.79 -26.75
N LEU A 634 34.30 -7.18 -27.89
CA LEU A 634 35.23 -7.10 -29.03
C LEU A 634 36.45 -6.22 -28.72
N LEU A 635 36.26 -5.09 -28.05
CA LEU A 635 37.37 -4.17 -27.67
C LEU A 635 38.35 -4.89 -26.72
N VAL A 636 37.84 -5.55 -25.67
CA VAL A 636 38.68 -6.27 -24.71
C VAL A 636 39.38 -7.44 -25.41
N THR A 637 38.70 -8.20 -26.28
CA THR A 637 39.30 -9.24 -27.10
C THR A 637 40.50 -8.71 -27.90
N LEU A 638 40.33 -7.57 -28.55
CA LEU A 638 41.44 -6.96 -29.34
C LEU A 638 42.63 -6.60 -28.44
N LEU A 639 42.37 -6.01 -27.27
CA LEU A 639 43.45 -5.67 -26.32
C LEU A 639 44.19 -6.91 -25.84
N ILE A 640 43.49 -7.99 -25.52
CA ILE A 640 44.06 -9.25 -25.07
C ILE A 640 44.92 -9.90 -26.17
N MET A 641 44.41 -9.94 -27.40
CA MET A 641 45.13 -10.49 -28.54
C MET A 641 46.41 -9.69 -28.83
N VAL A 642 46.35 -8.37 -28.83
CA VAL A 642 47.53 -7.52 -28.98
C VAL A 642 48.53 -7.77 -27.86
N SER A 643 48.08 -7.83 -26.63
CA SER A 643 48.92 -8.09 -25.44
C SER A 643 49.62 -9.45 -25.53
N TYR A 644 48.91 -10.48 -25.99
CA TYR A 644 49.49 -11.81 -26.21
C TYR A 644 50.68 -11.77 -27.18
N PHE A 645 50.49 -11.16 -28.35
CA PHE A 645 51.56 -11.07 -29.36
C PHE A 645 52.72 -10.21 -28.92
N VAL A 646 52.47 -9.15 -28.16
CA VAL A 646 53.53 -8.32 -27.55
C VAL A 646 54.32 -9.14 -26.53
N GLY A 647 53.65 -9.92 -25.68
CA GLY A 647 54.31 -10.84 -24.73
C GLY A 647 55.15 -11.88 -25.43
N HIS A 648 54.64 -12.50 -26.49
CA HIS A 648 55.40 -13.45 -27.31
C HIS A 648 56.66 -12.79 -27.95
N PHE A 649 56.49 -11.56 -28.47
CA PHE A 649 57.64 -10.84 -29.03
C PHE A 649 58.70 -10.49 -27.98
N ILE A 650 58.32 -10.14 -26.78
CA ILE A 650 59.25 -9.88 -25.67
C ILE A 650 60.01 -11.17 -25.29
N GLU A 651 59.32 -12.32 -25.26
CA GLU A 651 59.93 -13.62 -24.96
C GLU A 651 60.91 -14.08 -26.04
N THR A 652 60.55 -13.98 -27.32
CA THR A 652 61.24 -14.64 -28.43
C THR A 652 61.98 -13.67 -29.37
N GLY A 653 61.62 -12.41 -29.36
CA GLY A 653 62.13 -11.39 -30.31
C GLY A 653 61.56 -11.48 -31.73
N VAL A 654 60.58 -12.39 -31.96
CA VAL A 654 60.00 -12.65 -33.28
C VAL A 654 58.46 -12.56 -33.21
N TRP A 655 57.84 -12.04 -34.29
CA TRP A 655 56.40 -12.05 -34.44
C TRP A 655 55.96 -13.35 -35.12
N GLU A 656 55.52 -14.32 -34.32
CA GLU A 656 54.99 -15.61 -34.79
C GLU A 656 53.69 -15.98 -34.11
N ILE A 657 52.86 -16.79 -34.77
CA ILE A 657 51.62 -17.32 -34.21
C ILE A 657 51.92 -18.71 -33.64
N THR A 658 52.29 -18.73 -32.38
CA THR A 658 52.63 -19.98 -31.66
C THR A 658 52.34 -19.84 -30.17
N ASN A 659 52.38 -20.92 -29.42
CA ASN A 659 52.19 -20.90 -27.96
C ASN A 659 53.34 -20.15 -27.27
N SER A 660 53.02 -19.27 -26.32
CA SER A 660 53.99 -18.45 -25.57
C SER A 660 53.52 -18.37 -24.09
N ALA A 661 54.44 -18.62 -23.18
CA ALA A 661 54.16 -18.51 -21.73
C ALA A 661 54.01 -17.02 -21.32
N ASP A 662 54.89 -16.15 -21.80
CA ASP A 662 54.81 -14.70 -21.52
C ASP A 662 53.58 -14.09 -22.21
N GLY A 663 53.28 -14.57 -23.44
CA GLY A 663 52.07 -14.17 -24.16
C GLY A 663 50.79 -14.49 -23.38
N THR A 664 50.66 -15.71 -22.85
CA THR A 664 49.53 -16.14 -22.02
C THR A 664 49.45 -15.33 -20.72
N THR A 665 50.58 -15.07 -20.06
CA THR A 665 50.65 -14.28 -18.83
C THR A 665 50.19 -12.82 -19.09
N MET A 666 50.69 -12.21 -20.17
CA MET A 666 50.28 -10.84 -20.53
C MET A 666 48.83 -10.74 -20.96
N ALA A 667 48.31 -11.75 -21.66
CA ALA A 667 46.90 -11.82 -22.02
C ALA A 667 46.01 -11.90 -20.77
N PHE A 668 46.32 -12.76 -19.81
CA PHE A 668 45.61 -12.90 -18.55
C PHE A 668 45.62 -11.61 -17.71
N LEU A 669 46.80 -10.98 -17.56
CA LEU A 669 46.91 -9.69 -16.84
C LEU A 669 46.12 -8.59 -17.51
N THR A 670 46.21 -8.50 -18.84
CA THR A 670 45.49 -7.47 -19.61
C THR A 670 44.01 -7.65 -19.48
N MET A 671 43.48 -8.86 -19.54
CA MET A 671 42.07 -9.15 -19.36
C MET A 671 41.62 -8.72 -17.98
N SER A 672 42.30 -9.24 -16.93
CA SER A 672 41.96 -8.89 -15.53
C SER A 672 41.99 -7.39 -15.28
N MET A 673 42.96 -6.65 -15.86
CA MET A 673 43.03 -5.19 -15.68
C MET A 673 41.97 -4.46 -16.50
N ALA A 674 41.66 -4.90 -17.71
CA ALA A 674 40.64 -4.27 -18.57
C ALA A 674 39.23 -4.39 -17.99
N GLU A 675 38.99 -5.44 -17.20
CA GLU A 675 37.71 -5.66 -16.50
C GLU A 675 37.58 -4.84 -15.21
N ILE A 676 38.69 -4.49 -14.57
CA ILE A 676 38.68 -3.65 -13.35
C ILE A 676 38.55 -2.16 -13.72
N PHE A 677 39.11 -1.71 -14.85
CA PHE A 677 39.12 -0.32 -15.32
C PHE A 677 38.11 -0.03 -16.42
#